data_202b5e5c954593d414d50b714c4a57a9
#
_entry.id   202b5e5c954593d414d50b714c4a57a9
#
_cell.length_a   1.000
_cell.length_b   1.000
_cell.length_c   1.000
_cell.angle_alpha   90.00
_cell.angle_beta   90.00
_cell.angle_gamma   90.00
#
_symmetry.space_group_name_H-M   'P 1'
#
loop_
_entity.id
_entity.type
_entity.pdbx_description
1 polymer ?
#
loop_
_entity_poly.entity_id
_entity_poly.type
_entity_poly.pdbx_seq_one_letter_code
_entity_poly.pdbx_strand_id
1 'polypeptide(L)'
;MKKSVFLLLIALAAVQSAPELQSLSFSSKNGVEIASCIIDGQRIELQKQLPLFSLEIDDSLQFSNQGTAAIDDSIVGQMGGLSFVVHLDPSFEPGYLLKLRLMNSTERSIKVANVVPFGQGSDRAYITGAGSFDRTNYLSRTVLFTPDLSPVGVVVPDNAWESGFCTLPIDADHSLTAVARRTASERCERRRYWTTLEPTGFVEYTFYIDAHSGTDWRTGLRLVYHDRWLYDLPEFDTSLYRRADLQWIRDAYFMMIQMAWDKDYYARFDDRYTWYDFLSRYDSLWGKIDVYILWPTWPRLGLDQRNQWDLYGDLPGGLPELRRQVDYARKRGTRYFISYNPWDTDTRDEDHLQGMERLLRMTDADGVVLDTRGESSKELQETTDRVKPGVIMYSEGMAIPKHMPTIVTGRVHDAIYLPPPLNLNKYVFPQNQIFRVLQLTEGRLHREANVCLFNGYGMELNIMRAGRPSWMEEEFRYMGRIIKILRDNSRLFSLPDYQPLVPVQAESIWVNRWQNETKTIHTVYSLVPQGFSAPLIDVQPEESAHYVSLWHHQKVEPVQVGERWQIPVTTLAFDRAWLSTRMESQVDCIACFPRLIDGQVNHDSLSVQAKKGDRLLLWVGDPGYESKKIEIQLPGQTLSLRDAFGRYEGKFVVQLFEQEELLDELVLEVMLATPRLISTVQPTAPSSRAPKGMVKILGGPMVFKLAETQEPNIVLPYPDFKTPCELKIKSFYMDIYPVTNRHYKEFIDASDYVPKDTVNFLALWRDRRPPEHLLDHPVVNVSLEDARAYAHWAGKRLPTDIEWQYAAQGADGRSYPWGNEMDSTRCNFKSGSTTPVDAFPSGASPFGVCDLVGNVWQMMDDVYDNGTYTFAMLRGGSYYFPDGSMWYITGGPWPVNQQKMLLLVSPGFDRSATVGFRCVKDID
;
A
#
# COMPACT_ATOMS: atom_id res chain seq x y z
N MET A 1 25.19 26.05 34.62
CA MET A 1 25.54 24.68 35.01
C MET A 1 24.44 24.13 35.89
N LYS A 2 23.53 23.34 35.35
CA LYS A 2 22.69 22.38 36.06
C LYS A 2 22.39 21.28 35.06
N LYS A 3 23.05 20.14 35.22
CA LYS A 3 22.82 18.94 34.46
C LYS A 3 21.54 18.28 34.99
N SER A 4 20.50 18.28 34.21
CA SER A 4 19.34 17.40 34.42
C SER A 4 19.66 16.03 33.82
N VAL A 5 19.87 15.06 34.68
CA VAL A 5 19.96 13.65 34.37
C VAL A 5 18.52 13.17 34.11
N PHE A 6 18.15 12.91 32.89
CA PHE A 6 16.95 12.13 32.57
C PHE A 6 17.28 10.65 32.81
N LEU A 7 16.73 10.12 33.91
CA LEU A 7 16.65 8.69 34.11
C LEU A 7 15.64 8.13 33.12
N LEU A 8 16.15 7.41 32.11
CA LEU A 8 15.37 6.56 31.26
C LEU A 8 14.91 5.35 32.12
N LEU A 9 13.69 5.37 32.60
CA LEU A 9 13.03 4.19 33.11
C LEU A 9 12.69 3.30 31.92
N ILE A 10 13.62 2.42 31.58
CA ILE A 10 13.30 1.22 30.80
C ILE A 10 12.41 0.38 31.72
N ALA A 11 11.12 0.37 31.48
CA ALA A 11 10.26 -0.65 31.99
C ALA A 11 10.75 -1.98 31.38
N LEU A 12 11.58 -2.70 32.12
CA LEU A 12 11.75 -4.13 31.92
C LEU A 12 10.33 -4.71 32.14
N ALA A 13 9.60 -4.95 31.04
CA ALA A 13 8.58 -5.97 31.06
C ALA A 13 9.31 -7.22 31.56
N ALA A 14 8.95 -7.66 32.74
CA ALA A 14 9.40 -8.94 33.25
C ALA A 14 9.06 -9.93 32.16
N VAL A 15 10.07 -10.52 31.53
CA VAL A 15 9.91 -11.72 30.74
C VAL A 15 9.34 -12.72 31.71
N GLN A 16 8.03 -12.87 31.75
CA GLN A 16 7.39 -13.96 32.42
C GLN A 16 7.99 -15.22 31.78
N SER A 17 8.73 -15.98 32.56
CA SER A 17 9.22 -17.30 32.12
C SER A 17 8.01 -18.05 31.55
N ALA A 18 8.17 -18.69 30.40
CA ALA A 18 7.14 -19.58 29.88
C ALA A 18 6.72 -20.56 30.98
N PRO A 19 5.41 -20.81 31.17
CA PRO A 19 4.95 -21.72 32.20
C PRO A 19 5.55 -23.10 31.98
N GLU A 20 6.03 -23.72 33.05
CA GLU A 20 6.74 -25.00 33.00
C GLU A 20 5.75 -26.17 33.11
N LEU A 21 5.63 -26.96 32.06
CA LEU A 21 4.86 -28.21 32.07
C LEU A 21 5.67 -29.29 32.79
N GLN A 22 5.31 -29.65 34.00
CA GLN A 22 6.02 -30.57 34.87
C GLN A 22 5.56 -32.02 34.76
N SER A 23 4.27 -32.25 34.56
CA SER A 23 3.76 -33.62 34.38
C SER A 23 2.43 -33.66 33.66
N LEU A 24 2.14 -34.82 33.07
CA LEU A 24 0.86 -35.20 32.47
C LEU A 24 0.36 -36.47 33.21
N SER A 25 -0.94 -36.51 33.52
CA SER A 25 -1.60 -37.69 34.07
C SER A 25 -2.56 -38.24 33.01
N PHE A 26 -2.57 -39.57 32.89
CA PHE A 26 -3.36 -40.26 31.87
C PHE A 26 -4.48 -41.09 32.50
N SER A 27 -5.55 -41.28 31.73
CA SER A 27 -6.66 -42.20 32.06
C SER A 27 -6.84 -43.20 30.93
N SER A 28 -7.19 -44.43 31.28
CA SER A 28 -7.41 -45.54 30.32
C SER A 28 -8.85 -46.11 30.31
N LYS A 29 -9.82 -45.32 30.80
CA LYS A 29 -11.21 -45.80 30.87
C LYS A 29 -11.86 -46.13 29.52
N ASN A 30 -11.54 -45.30 28.52
CA ASN A 30 -12.09 -45.44 27.15
C ASN A 30 -10.96 -45.28 26.10
N GLY A 31 -9.88 -46.07 26.22
CA GLY A 31 -8.63 -45.78 25.45
C GLY A 31 -7.71 -44.87 26.26
N VAL A 32 -6.79 -44.10 25.60
CA VAL A 32 -5.88 -43.25 26.31
C VAL A 32 -6.29 -41.78 26.13
N GLU A 33 -6.33 -41.09 27.28
CA GLU A 33 -6.64 -39.66 27.36
C GLU A 33 -5.78 -38.95 28.43
N ILE A 34 -5.56 -37.66 28.28
CA ILE A 34 -4.93 -36.83 29.30
C ILE A 34 -6.02 -36.36 30.26
N ALA A 35 -5.83 -36.65 31.53
CA ALA A 35 -6.82 -36.35 32.62
C ALA A 35 -6.48 -35.05 33.32
N SER A 36 -5.19 -34.79 33.60
CA SER A 36 -4.72 -33.58 34.27
C SER A 36 -3.26 -33.27 33.87
N CYS A 37 -2.81 -32.06 34.15
CA CYS A 37 -1.42 -31.68 34.03
C CYS A 37 -0.95 -30.87 35.25
N ILE A 38 0.36 -30.78 35.48
CA ILE A 38 0.96 -29.87 36.45
C ILE A 38 1.74 -28.82 35.67
N ILE A 39 1.36 -27.54 35.86
CA ILE A 39 2.02 -26.39 35.29
C ILE A 39 2.40 -25.44 36.40
N ASP A 40 3.69 -25.04 36.52
CA ASP A 40 4.24 -24.17 37.56
C ASP A 40 3.88 -24.64 38.99
N GLY A 41 3.86 -25.96 39.22
CA GLY A 41 3.51 -26.57 40.48
C GLY A 41 1.98 -26.64 40.74
N GLN A 42 1.13 -26.11 39.92
CA GLN A 42 -0.29 -26.14 40.02
C GLN A 42 -0.89 -27.29 39.23
N ARG A 43 -1.71 -28.14 39.85
CA ARG A 43 -2.44 -29.19 39.18
C ARG A 43 -3.71 -28.63 38.54
N ILE A 44 -3.86 -28.87 37.24
CA ILE A 44 -5.03 -28.48 36.43
C ILE A 44 -5.74 -29.75 35.99
N GLU A 45 -6.97 -29.91 36.48
CA GLU A 45 -7.85 -30.99 36.06
C GLU A 45 -8.56 -30.57 34.73
N LEU A 46 -8.43 -31.36 33.68
CA LEU A 46 -9.01 -31.01 32.39
C LEU A 46 -10.53 -31.18 32.43
N GLN A 47 -11.26 -30.12 32.11
CA GLN A 47 -12.74 -30.11 32.13
C GLN A 47 -13.36 -31.08 31.13
N LYS A 48 -12.66 -31.34 30.01
CA LYS A 48 -13.02 -32.34 29.00
C LYS A 48 -11.88 -33.34 28.90
N GLN A 49 -12.25 -34.61 28.79
CA GLN A 49 -11.27 -35.67 28.49
C GLN A 49 -10.59 -35.36 27.15
N LEU A 50 -9.29 -35.23 27.18
CA LEU A 50 -8.49 -34.83 26.04
C LEU A 50 -7.84 -36.08 25.45
N PRO A 51 -8.11 -36.47 24.19
CA PRO A 51 -7.38 -37.58 23.58
C PRO A 51 -5.89 -37.23 23.50
N LEU A 52 -5.03 -38.23 23.66
CA LEU A 52 -3.61 -38.03 23.53
C LEU A 52 -3.20 -37.69 22.10
N PHE A 53 -3.91 -38.29 21.13
CA PHE A 53 -3.76 -38.02 19.70
C PHE A 53 -5.01 -38.37 18.91
N SER A 54 -5.11 -37.87 17.69
CA SER A 54 -5.94 -38.42 16.62
C SER A 54 -5.07 -38.82 15.42
N LEU A 55 -5.60 -39.70 14.59
CA LEU A 55 -5.04 -40.12 13.33
C LEU A 55 -6.14 -40.63 12.40
N GLU A 56 -5.81 -40.76 11.13
CA GLU A 56 -6.69 -41.44 10.15
C GLU A 56 -6.18 -42.85 9.88
N ILE A 57 -7.07 -43.82 9.98
CA ILE A 57 -6.81 -45.22 9.60
C ILE A 57 -7.68 -45.53 8.37
N ASP A 58 -7.05 -45.83 7.24
CA ASP A 58 -7.72 -46.05 5.97
C ASP A 58 -8.77 -44.94 5.66
N ASP A 59 -8.35 -43.67 5.80
CA ASP A 59 -9.12 -42.44 5.59
C ASP A 59 -10.29 -42.23 6.59
N SER A 60 -10.31 -43.00 7.70
CA SER A 60 -11.28 -42.86 8.80
C SER A 60 -10.62 -42.22 10.03
N LEU A 61 -11.13 -41.07 10.48
CA LEU A 61 -10.60 -40.35 11.64
C LEU A 61 -10.87 -41.17 12.92
N GLN A 62 -9.84 -41.40 13.72
CA GLN A 62 -9.84 -42.13 14.98
C GLN A 62 -9.17 -41.28 16.07
N PHE A 63 -9.63 -41.40 17.31
CA PHE A 63 -9.08 -40.75 18.47
C PHE A 63 -8.56 -41.78 19.47
N SER A 64 -7.45 -41.49 20.15
CA SER A 64 -6.80 -42.38 21.11
C SER A 64 -7.70 -42.80 22.27
N ASN A 65 -8.74 -42.02 22.60
CA ASN A 65 -9.72 -42.33 23.62
C ASN A 65 -10.95 -43.11 23.11
N GLN A 66 -10.88 -43.69 21.89
CA GLN A 66 -11.92 -44.52 21.29
C GLN A 66 -11.50 -46.02 21.15
N GLY A 67 -10.30 -46.33 21.61
CA GLY A 67 -9.74 -47.69 21.57
C GLY A 67 -9.78 -48.36 22.93
N THR A 68 -8.93 -49.39 23.08
CA THR A 68 -8.63 -50.02 24.36
C THR A 68 -7.22 -49.66 24.76
N ALA A 69 -6.99 -49.35 26.02
CA ALA A 69 -5.64 -49.09 26.54
C ALA A 69 -5.49 -49.59 27.99
N ALA A 70 -4.26 -49.97 28.36
CA ALA A 70 -3.80 -50.22 29.71
C ALA A 70 -2.61 -49.34 30.00
N ILE A 71 -2.49 -48.85 31.22
CA ILE A 71 -1.42 -48.00 31.71
C ILE A 71 -0.69 -48.75 32.82
N ASP A 72 0.60 -49.00 32.58
CA ASP A 72 1.56 -49.58 33.51
C ASP A 72 2.86 -48.79 33.34
N ASP A 73 4.03 -49.40 33.21
CA ASP A 73 5.28 -48.71 32.86
C ASP A 73 5.26 -48.02 31.49
N SER A 74 4.35 -48.44 30.62
CA SER A 74 4.04 -47.83 29.33
C SER A 74 2.52 -47.86 29.08
N ILE A 75 2.04 -47.04 28.16
CA ILE A 75 0.64 -47.11 27.73
C ILE A 75 0.57 -48.01 26.51
N VAL A 76 -0.17 -49.10 26.60
CA VAL A 76 -0.37 -50.05 25.52
C VAL A 76 -1.84 -50.12 25.12
N GLY A 77 -2.13 -50.08 23.84
CA GLY A 77 -3.51 -50.08 23.38
C GLY A 77 -3.70 -50.60 21.96
N GLN A 78 -4.97 -50.68 21.54
CA GLN A 78 -5.36 -51.09 20.18
C GLN A 78 -6.44 -50.20 19.64
N MET A 79 -6.36 -49.88 18.32
CA MET A 79 -7.35 -49.13 17.61
C MET A 79 -7.30 -49.45 16.09
N GLY A 80 -8.43 -49.71 15.45
CA GLY A 80 -8.55 -49.85 13.99
C GLY A 80 -7.63 -50.87 13.32
N GLY A 81 -7.21 -51.94 14.02
CA GLY A 81 -6.25 -52.94 13.52
C GLY A 81 -4.79 -52.59 13.79
N LEU A 82 -4.50 -51.48 14.44
CA LEU A 82 -3.17 -51.10 14.94
C LEU A 82 -3.07 -51.43 16.41
N SER A 83 -1.92 -51.95 16.85
CA SER A 83 -1.48 -51.87 18.23
C SER A 83 -0.61 -50.65 18.40
N PHE A 84 -0.72 -49.96 19.56
CA PHE A 84 0.12 -48.83 19.85
C PHE A 84 0.77 -48.98 21.24
N VAL A 85 1.98 -48.41 21.32
CA VAL A 85 2.73 -48.30 22.58
C VAL A 85 3.17 -46.85 22.73
N VAL A 86 2.92 -46.28 23.93
CA VAL A 86 3.42 -44.94 24.27
C VAL A 86 4.44 -45.09 25.40
N HIS A 87 5.67 -44.66 25.12
CA HIS A 87 6.73 -44.55 26.10
C HIS A 87 6.92 -43.10 26.52
N LEU A 88 6.96 -42.84 27.84
CA LEU A 88 7.13 -41.54 28.44
C LEU A 88 8.61 -41.32 28.76
N ASP A 89 9.16 -40.15 28.45
CA ASP A 89 10.48 -39.74 28.87
C ASP A 89 10.37 -38.54 29.82
N PRO A 90 10.35 -38.79 31.14
CA PRO A 90 10.17 -37.73 32.12
C PRO A 90 11.46 -36.91 32.36
N SER A 91 12.57 -37.27 31.73
CA SER A 91 13.86 -36.58 31.87
C SER A 91 14.05 -35.48 30.84
N PHE A 92 13.10 -35.34 29.90
CA PHE A 92 13.19 -34.33 28.85
C PHE A 92 12.88 -32.93 29.38
N GLU A 93 13.75 -31.97 29.14
CA GLU A 93 13.59 -30.57 29.45
C GLU A 93 13.94 -29.74 28.22
N PRO A 94 13.19 -28.69 27.87
CA PRO A 94 11.94 -28.22 28.53
C PRO A 94 10.71 -28.96 28.00
N GLY A 95 9.71 -29.11 28.86
CA GLY A 95 8.42 -29.72 28.51
C GLY A 95 8.38 -31.24 28.72
N TYR A 96 7.62 -31.92 27.89
CA TYR A 96 7.32 -33.36 28.07
C TYR A 96 7.51 -34.12 26.74
N LEU A 97 8.25 -35.21 26.77
CA LEU A 97 8.49 -36.02 25.60
C LEU A 97 7.84 -37.39 25.73
N LEU A 98 7.16 -37.82 24.67
CA LEU A 98 6.70 -39.17 24.55
C LEU A 98 6.91 -39.74 23.16
N LYS A 99 7.03 -41.07 23.06
CA LYS A 99 7.16 -41.82 21.81
C LYS A 99 5.95 -42.71 21.61
N LEU A 100 5.21 -42.49 20.53
CA LEU A 100 4.09 -43.30 20.09
C LEU A 100 4.55 -44.22 18.96
N ARG A 101 4.54 -45.52 19.20
CA ARG A 101 4.81 -46.52 18.17
C ARG A 101 3.47 -47.15 17.78
N LEU A 102 3.12 -47.11 16.50
CA LEU A 102 1.98 -47.74 15.87
C LEU A 102 2.45 -48.94 15.06
N MET A 103 1.90 -50.10 15.27
CA MET A 103 2.27 -51.33 14.58
C MET A 103 1.03 -51.97 13.95
N ASN A 104 1.11 -52.40 12.71
CA ASN A 104 0.05 -53.14 12.03
C ASN A 104 -0.03 -54.57 12.56
N SER A 105 -1.12 -54.87 13.25
CA SER A 105 -1.37 -56.17 13.84
C SER A 105 -2.24 -57.06 12.96
N THR A 106 -2.49 -56.65 11.71
CA THR A 106 -3.32 -57.40 10.75
C THR A 106 -2.50 -58.00 9.64
N GLU A 107 -3.15 -58.82 8.82
CA GLU A 107 -2.53 -59.44 7.61
C GLU A 107 -2.66 -58.58 6.34
N ARG A 108 -3.31 -57.41 6.41
CA ARG A 108 -3.44 -56.47 5.29
C ARG A 108 -2.63 -55.20 5.53
N SER A 109 -2.28 -54.50 4.48
CA SER A 109 -1.70 -53.17 4.63
C SER A 109 -2.70 -52.19 5.22
N ILE A 110 -2.25 -51.31 6.08
CA ILE A 110 -3.03 -50.26 6.74
C ILE A 110 -2.41 -48.91 6.44
N LYS A 111 -3.20 -47.96 5.95
CA LYS A 111 -2.79 -46.57 5.81
C LYS A 111 -3.02 -45.80 7.10
N VAL A 112 -1.95 -45.24 7.67
CA VAL A 112 -1.97 -44.34 8.81
C VAL A 112 -1.66 -42.95 8.31
N ALA A 113 -2.50 -41.97 8.60
CA ALA A 113 -2.33 -40.61 8.14
C ALA A 113 -2.66 -39.59 9.24
N ASN A 114 -2.15 -38.38 9.07
CA ASN A 114 -2.54 -37.17 9.80
C ASN A 114 -2.53 -37.35 11.34
N VAL A 115 -1.37 -37.77 11.88
CA VAL A 115 -1.20 -37.89 13.34
C VAL A 115 -1.14 -36.49 13.96
N VAL A 116 -2.14 -36.15 14.77
CA VAL A 116 -2.26 -34.82 15.40
C VAL A 116 -2.26 -34.99 16.93
N PRO A 117 -1.33 -34.36 17.67
CA PRO A 117 -1.37 -34.36 19.14
C PRO A 117 -2.68 -33.77 19.64
N PHE A 118 -3.19 -34.28 20.74
CA PHE A 118 -4.46 -33.89 21.39
C PHE A 118 -5.71 -34.04 20.50
N GLY A 119 -5.55 -34.51 19.25
CA GLY A 119 -6.60 -34.72 18.27
C GLY A 119 -7.05 -33.46 17.56
N GLN A 120 -7.71 -33.70 16.43
CA GLN A 120 -8.33 -32.65 15.62
C GLN A 120 -9.60 -32.13 16.30
N GLY A 121 -9.91 -30.86 16.17
CA GLY A 121 -11.12 -30.24 16.77
C GLY A 121 -11.29 -28.77 16.34
N SER A 122 -12.53 -28.29 16.41
CA SER A 122 -12.85 -26.89 16.06
C SER A 122 -12.51 -25.88 17.17
N ASP A 123 -12.18 -26.35 18.36
CA ASP A 123 -11.83 -25.56 19.55
C ASP A 123 -10.31 -25.28 19.65
N ARG A 124 -9.52 -25.69 18.66
CA ARG A 124 -8.05 -25.68 18.70
C ARG A 124 -7.46 -25.37 17.37
N ALA A 125 -6.20 -24.91 17.37
CA ALA A 125 -5.43 -24.78 16.15
C ALA A 125 -4.57 -26.04 15.96
N TYR A 126 -4.58 -26.59 14.75
CA TYR A 126 -3.76 -27.76 14.43
C TYR A 126 -3.30 -27.77 12.97
N ILE A 127 -2.18 -28.43 12.73
CA ILE A 127 -1.57 -28.58 11.40
C ILE A 127 -1.60 -30.05 11.03
N THR A 128 -2.02 -30.35 9.79
CA THR A 128 -2.01 -31.69 9.22
C THR A 128 -1.94 -31.65 7.70
N GLY A 129 -1.90 -32.79 7.04
CA GLY A 129 -1.96 -32.88 5.59
C GLY A 129 -3.37 -32.62 5.04
N ALA A 130 -3.45 -32.20 3.80
CA ALA A 130 -4.71 -31.85 3.12
C ALA A 130 -5.40 -33.07 2.47
N GLY A 131 -5.16 -34.29 2.91
CA GLY A 131 -5.87 -35.51 2.46
C GLY A 131 -5.95 -35.67 0.95
N SER A 132 -7.15 -35.53 0.38
CA SER A 132 -7.45 -35.77 -1.04
C SER A 132 -6.72 -34.82 -2.03
N PHE A 133 -6.07 -33.79 -1.56
CA PHE A 133 -5.32 -32.89 -2.43
C PHE A 133 -3.90 -33.38 -2.75
N ASP A 134 -3.42 -34.41 -2.10
CA ASP A 134 -2.08 -34.94 -2.33
C ASP A 134 -2.04 -35.88 -3.54
N ARG A 135 -2.15 -35.31 -4.72
CA ARG A 135 -2.01 -36.07 -5.98
C ARG A 135 -0.61 -36.11 -6.54
N THR A 136 0.32 -35.31 -6.00
CA THR A 136 1.68 -35.20 -6.52
C THR A 136 2.73 -35.50 -5.46
N ASN A 137 3.77 -36.17 -5.84
CA ASN A 137 4.81 -36.70 -4.96
C ASN A 137 5.70 -35.66 -4.29
N TYR A 138 5.65 -34.39 -4.68
CA TYR A 138 6.71 -33.45 -4.36
C TYR A 138 6.36 -32.47 -3.26
N LEU A 139 5.09 -32.18 -3.03
CA LEU A 139 4.75 -31.10 -2.13
C LEU A 139 3.58 -31.50 -1.29
N SER A 140 3.90 -31.69 -0.05
CA SER A 140 2.86 -31.89 0.91
C SER A 140 2.03 -30.66 1.06
N ARG A 141 0.78 -30.87 0.89
CA ARG A 141 -0.22 -29.89 1.19
C ARG A 141 -0.49 -29.93 2.65
N THR A 142 0.15 -29.00 3.31
CA THR A 142 0.03 -28.81 4.73
C THR A 142 -0.99 -27.72 4.96
N VAL A 143 -1.92 -27.95 5.87
CA VAL A 143 -3.03 -27.05 6.19
C VAL A 143 -3.03 -26.76 7.68
N LEU A 144 -3.14 -25.48 8.02
CA LEU A 144 -3.45 -25.01 9.35
C LEU A 144 -4.96 -24.80 9.47
N PHE A 145 -5.55 -25.44 10.43
CA PHE A 145 -6.92 -25.24 10.89
C PHE A 145 -6.87 -24.41 12.18
N THR A 146 -7.71 -23.42 12.29
CA THR A 146 -7.79 -22.53 13.45
C THR A 146 -9.24 -22.31 13.82
N PRO A 147 -9.56 -22.03 15.09
CA PRO A 147 -10.90 -21.59 15.46
C PRO A 147 -11.30 -20.35 14.65
N ASP A 148 -12.55 -20.32 14.20
CA ASP A 148 -13.23 -19.17 13.59
C ASP A 148 -12.63 -18.60 12.29
N LEU A 149 -11.67 -19.30 11.66
CA LEU A 149 -11.06 -18.87 10.38
C LEU A 149 -11.12 -19.98 9.33
N SER A 150 -11.15 -19.57 8.07
CA SER A 150 -10.96 -20.50 6.95
C SER A 150 -9.58 -21.15 7.03
N PRO A 151 -9.47 -22.47 6.75
CA PRO A 151 -8.18 -23.16 6.71
C PRO A 151 -7.21 -22.50 5.74
N VAL A 152 -5.92 -22.50 6.08
CA VAL A 152 -4.87 -21.87 5.29
C VAL A 152 -3.74 -22.85 5.00
N GLY A 153 -3.20 -22.78 3.77
CA GLY A 153 -1.99 -23.50 3.40
C GLY A 153 -0.80 -23.04 4.24
N VAL A 154 0.08 -23.97 4.61
CA VAL A 154 1.24 -23.70 5.46
C VAL A 154 2.50 -24.23 4.82
N VAL A 155 3.55 -23.39 4.77
CA VAL A 155 4.92 -23.83 4.48
C VAL A 155 5.58 -24.17 5.81
N VAL A 156 5.94 -25.42 5.98
CA VAL A 156 6.66 -25.92 7.16
C VAL A 156 8.13 -26.12 6.84
N PRO A 157 9.05 -25.97 7.82
CA PRO A 157 10.44 -26.33 7.63
C PRO A 157 10.61 -27.79 7.20
N ASP A 158 11.56 -28.09 6.32
CA ASP A 158 11.72 -29.42 5.72
C ASP A 158 11.97 -30.54 6.73
N ASN A 159 12.68 -30.25 7.82
CA ASN A 159 12.90 -31.24 8.87
C ASN A 159 11.64 -31.56 9.70
N ALA A 160 10.60 -30.77 9.53
CA ALA A 160 9.25 -31.09 10.01
C ALA A 160 8.44 -31.84 8.93
N TRP A 161 9.09 -32.67 8.14
CA TRP A 161 8.55 -33.28 6.92
C TRP A 161 7.28 -34.10 7.17
N GLU A 162 7.12 -34.70 8.31
CA GLU A 162 5.85 -35.16 8.82
C GLU A 162 5.70 -34.69 10.26
N SER A 163 5.04 -33.57 10.44
CA SER A 163 4.72 -33.05 11.76
C SER A 163 3.25 -32.71 11.87
N GLY A 164 2.59 -33.32 12.85
CA GLY A 164 1.32 -32.82 13.34
C GLY A 164 1.60 -31.80 14.42
N PHE A 165 0.92 -30.67 14.40
CA PHE A 165 0.97 -29.65 15.42
C PHE A 165 -0.43 -29.45 16.00
N CYS A 166 -0.51 -29.20 17.31
CA CYS A 166 -1.76 -28.80 17.94
C CYS A 166 -1.47 -27.87 19.12
N THR A 167 -2.33 -26.87 19.27
CA THR A 167 -2.38 -26.05 20.47
C THR A 167 -3.83 -25.78 20.84
N LEU A 168 -4.13 -25.86 22.13
CA LEU A 168 -5.49 -25.67 22.64
C LEU A 168 -5.47 -25.07 24.05
N PRO A 169 -6.44 -24.22 24.39
CA PRO A 169 -6.63 -23.73 25.74
C PRO A 169 -7.14 -24.84 26.65
N ILE A 170 -6.57 -24.96 27.84
CA ILE A 170 -7.00 -25.87 28.89
C ILE A 170 -7.75 -25.18 30.01
N ASP A 171 -7.47 -23.89 30.23
CA ASP A 171 -8.22 -22.98 31.09
C ASP A 171 -8.11 -21.55 30.54
N ALA A 172 -8.44 -20.53 31.30
CA ALA A 172 -8.39 -19.12 30.90
C ALA A 172 -6.95 -18.58 30.74
N ASP A 173 -6.00 -19.17 31.46
CA ASP A 173 -4.64 -18.66 31.60
C ASP A 173 -3.60 -19.53 30.92
N HIS A 174 -3.93 -20.80 30.58
CA HIS A 174 -2.98 -21.77 30.06
C HIS A 174 -3.48 -22.49 28.80
N SER A 175 -2.54 -22.80 27.93
CA SER A 175 -2.74 -23.68 26.77
C SER A 175 -1.67 -24.77 26.76
N LEU A 176 -2.05 -25.96 26.28
CA LEU A 176 -1.10 -27.01 25.89
C LEU A 176 -0.78 -26.90 24.39
N THR A 177 0.49 -27.10 24.07
CA THR A 177 0.99 -27.11 22.69
C THR A 177 1.84 -28.35 22.48
N ALA A 178 1.69 -28.99 21.32
CA ALA A 178 2.51 -30.13 20.97
C ALA A 178 2.81 -30.21 19.49
N VAL A 179 3.96 -30.79 19.17
CA VAL A 179 4.34 -31.23 17.82
C VAL A 179 4.62 -32.72 17.82
N ALA A 180 3.97 -33.45 16.93
CA ALA A 180 4.27 -34.86 16.67
C ALA A 180 5.13 -34.97 15.42
N ARG A 181 6.28 -35.64 15.52
CA ARG A 181 7.22 -35.83 14.40
C ARG A 181 7.46 -37.31 14.18
N ARG A 182 7.39 -37.77 12.91
CA ARG A 182 7.74 -39.14 12.56
C ARG A 182 9.26 -39.34 12.68
N THR A 183 9.69 -40.25 13.56
CA THR A 183 11.11 -40.47 13.89
C THR A 183 11.65 -41.80 13.41
N ALA A 184 10.80 -42.83 13.33
CA ALA A 184 11.22 -44.13 12.83
C ALA A 184 10.10 -44.85 12.09
N SER A 185 10.42 -45.76 11.19
CA SER A 185 9.47 -46.65 10.53
C SER A 185 10.17 -47.85 9.89
N GLU A 186 9.45 -48.94 9.78
CA GLU A 186 9.95 -50.16 9.14
C GLU A 186 8.79 -50.91 8.45
N ARG A 187 9.07 -51.60 7.33
CA ARG A 187 8.11 -52.33 6.49
C ARG A 187 6.92 -51.48 6.14
N CYS A 188 7.17 -50.35 5.46
CA CYS A 188 6.15 -49.40 5.09
C CYS A 188 6.50 -48.57 3.85
N GLU A 189 5.50 -48.05 3.17
CA GLU A 189 5.66 -46.95 2.23
C GLU A 189 5.37 -45.62 2.93
N ARG A 190 6.30 -44.64 2.83
CA ARG A 190 6.17 -43.35 3.47
C ARG A 190 5.84 -42.25 2.49
N ARG A 191 4.85 -41.42 2.84
CA ARG A 191 4.55 -40.12 2.22
C ARG A 191 4.57 -39.03 3.30
N ARG A 192 4.42 -37.80 2.95
CA ARG A 192 4.61 -36.72 3.93
C ARG A 192 3.65 -36.85 5.12
N TYR A 193 2.36 -37.01 4.88
CA TYR A 193 1.35 -37.07 5.93
C TYR A 193 0.68 -38.44 6.08
N TRP A 194 1.23 -39.48 5.46
CA TRP A 194 0.77 -40.85 5.68
C TRP A 194 1.86 -41.89 5.53
N THR A 195 1.64 -42.99 6.15
CA THR A 195 2.48 -44.19 6.07
C THR A 195 1.57 -45.37 5.80
N THR A 196 1.85 -46.14 4.74
CA THR A 196 1.15 -47.42 4.51
C THR A 196 1.98 -48.53 5.16
N LEU A 197 1.50 -49.06 6.26
CA LEU A 197 2.15 -50.13 7.01
C LEU A 197 1.80 -51.47 6.42
N GLU A 198 2.81 -52.27 6.03
CA GLU A 198 2.67 -53.68 5.70
C GLU A 198 2.35 -54.48 6.97
N PRO A 199 1.87 -55.77 6.87
CA PRO A 199 1.75 -56.63 8.02
C PRO A 199 3.02 -56.65 8.87
N THR A 200 2.89 -56.47 10.19
CA THR A 200 3.97 -56.32 11.19
C THR A 200 4.85 -55.09 11.02
N GLY A 201 4.54 -54.18 10.06
CA GLY A 201 5.21 -52.91 9.88
C GLY A 201 4.86 -51.93 10.99
N PHE A 202 5.78 -50.99 11.29
CA PHE A 202 5.51 -49.98 12.29
C PHE A 202 5.93 -48.59 11.82
N VAL A 203 5.34 -47.57 12.46
CA VAL A 203 5.77 -46.16 12.41
C VAL A 203 5.82 -45.63 13.83
N GLU A 204 6.82 -44.77 14.10
CA GLU A 204 6.99 -44.15 15.40
C GLU A 204 6.97 -42.63 15.26
N TYR A 205 6.26 -41.98 16.16
CA TYR A 205 6.17 -40.54 16.31
C TYR A 205 6.72 -40.11 17.66
N THR A 206 7.55 -39.08 17.67
CA THR A 206 7.96 -38.42 18.91
C THR A 206 7.10 -37.17 19.08
N PHE A 207 6.46 -37.06 20.24
CA PHE A 207 5.66 -35.91 20.65
C PHE A 207 6.46 -35.08 21.62
N TYR A 208 6.61 -33.80 21.29
CA TYR A 208 7.13 -32.77 22.16
C TYR A 208 5.93 -31.96 22.64
N ILE A 209 5.67 -31.94 23.93
CA ILE A 209 4.52 -31.27 24.56
C ILE A 209 5.05 -30.20 25.50
N ASP A 210 4.49 -29.01 25.40
CA ASP A 210 4.86 -27.86 26.19
C ASP A 210 3.59 -27.08 26.61
N ALA A 211 3.73 -26.08 27.48
CA ALA A 211 2.65 -25.21 27.87
C ALA A 211 2.99 -23.75 27.55
N HIS A 212 1.98 -22.93 27.35
CA HIS A 212 2.16 -21.49 27.24
C HIS A 212 1.02 -20.73 27.92
N SER A 213 1.29 -19.48 28.29
CA SER A 213 0.29 -18.60 28.88
C SER A 213 -0.73 -18.12 27.85
N GLY A 214 -1.98 -17.92 28.33
CA GLY A 214 -3.08 -17.42 27.52
C GLY A 214 -3.69 -18.43 26.58
N THR A 215 -4.65 -17.99 25.81
CA THR A 215 -5.48 -18.82 24.90
C THR A 215 -5.21 -18.57 23.43
N ASP A 216 -4.29 -17.63 23.08
CA ASP A 216 -3.95 -17.36 21.71
C ASP A 216 -3.08 -18.48 21.12
N TRP A 217 -3.64 -19.20 20.17
CA TRP A 217 -2.97 -20.31 19.46
C TRP A 217 -1.67 -19.91 18.75
N ARG A 218 -1.49 -18.61 18.43
CA ARG A 218 -0.26 -18.10 17.79
C ARG A 218 0.94 -18.20 18.72
N THR A 219 0.68 -18.07 20.04
CA THR A 219 1.70 -18.29 21.07
C THR A 219 2.25 -19.72 21.02
N GLY A 220 1.37 -20.70 20.78
CA GLY A 220 1.80 -22.09 20.61
C GLY A 220 2.65 -22.30 19.34
N LEU A 221 2.29 -21.66 18.21
CA LEU A 221 3.14 -21.68 17.03
C LEU A 221 4.51 -21.07 17.32
N ARG A 222 4.54 -19.91 17.97
CA ARG A 222 5.78 -19.24 18.35
C ARG A 222 6.63 -20.11 19.26
N LEU A 223 6.03 -20.70 20.28
CA LEU A 223 6.71 -21.62 21.19
C LEU A 223 7.45 -22.75 20.46
N VAL A 224 6.75 -23.46 19.57
CA VAL A 224 7.31 -24.61 18.85
C VAL A 224 8.35 -24.21 17.82
N TYR A 225 8.04 -23.20 17.00
CA TYR A 225 8.84 -22.86 15.82
C TYR A 225 9.95 -21.83 16.10
N HIS A 226 9.71 -20.88 17.00
CA HIS A 226 10.69 -19.84 17.33
C HIS A 226 11.46 -20.16 18.62
N ASP A 227 10.74 -20.44 19.73
CA ASP A 227 11.41 -20.54 21.04
C ASP A 227 12.11 -21.90 21.23
N ARG A 228 11.58 -22.95 20.56
CA ARG A 228 12.12 -24.32 20.62
C ARG A 228 12.76 -24.80 19.30
N TRP A 229 12.72 -23.99 18.24
CA TRP A 229 13.25 -24.34 16.91
C TRP A 229 12.92 -25.77 16.49
N LEU A 230 11.65 -26.16 16.65
CA LEU A 230 11.15 -27.52 16.44
C LEU A 230 11.87 -28.58 17.29
N TYR A 231 12.49 -28.21 18.39
CA TYR A 231 13.31 -29.06 19.26
C TYR A 231 14.52 -29.68 18.53
N ASP A 232 14.99 -29.05 17.44
CA ASP A 232 16.15 -29.51 16.68
C ASP A 232 17.47 -28.99 17.22
N LEU A 233 17.45 -27.93 17.99
CA LEU A 233 18.62 -27.22 18.51
C LEU A 233 18.45 -26.89 20.00
N PRO A 234 19.50 -27.02 20.80
CA PRO A 234 19.51 -26.45 22.15
C PRO A 234 19.68 -24.93 22.13
N GLU A 235 20.36 -24.38 21.10
CA GLU A 235 20.64 -22.96 20.92
C GLU A 235 20.74 -22.63 19.44
N PHE A 236 20.24 -21.47 19.04
CA PHE A 236 20.36 -20.97 17.67
C PHE A 236 21.55 -20.01 17.55
N ASP A 237 22.61 -20.40 16.82
CA ASP A 237 23.75 -19.52 16.55
C ASP A 237 23.38 -18.38 15.60
N THR A 238 23.30 -17.17 16.15
CA THR A 238 22.98 -15.95 15.39
C THR A 238 24.19 -15.21 14.84
N SER A 239 25.41 -15.77 14.97
CA SER A 239 26.66 -15.09 14.62
C SER A 239 26.68 -14.58 13.17
N LEU A 240 26.24 -15.41 12.23
CA LEU A 240 26.17 -15.04 10.80
C LEU A 240 25.20 -13.87 10.55
N TYR A 241 24.08 -13.88 11.25
CA TYR A 241 23.04 -12.84 11.12
C TYR A 241 23.44 -11.49 11.74
N ARG A 242 24.43 -11.48 12.66
CA ARG A 242 24.96 -10.26 13.28
C ARG A 242 26.06 -9.61 12.44
N ARG A 243 26.55 -10.27 11.41
CA ARG A 243 27.57 -9.73 10.50
C ARG A 243 26.98 -8.55 9.70
N ALA A 244 27.54 -7.35 9.90
CA ALA A 244 27.08 -6.13 9.25
C ALA A 244 27.20 -6.18 7.71
N ASP A 245 28.23 -6.87 7.21
CA ASP A 245 28.51 -7.05 5.79
C ASP A 245 27.51 -7.96 5.05
N LEU A 246 26.71 -8.76 5.78
CA LEU A 246 25.67 -9.64 5.23
C LEU A 246 24.25 -9.09 5.41
N GLN A 247 24.04 -8.04 6.22
CA GLN A 247 22.70 -7.58 6.57
C GLN A 247 21.95 -6.94 5.39
N TRP A 248 22.65 -6.47 4.38
CA TRP A 248 22.02 -5.84 3.21
C TRP A 248 20.98 -6.73 2.50
N ILE A 249 21.10 -8.05 2.63
CA ILE A 249 20.16 -8.99 2.01
C ILE A 249 18.73 -8.85 2.57
N ARG A 250 18.60 -8.35 3.79
CA ARG A 250 17.30 -8.15 4.44
C ARG A 250 16.46 -7.05 3.76
N ASP A 251 17.14 -6.11 3.10
CA ASP A 251 16.52 -5.01 2.37
C ASP A 251 16.35 -5.33 0.88
N ALA A 252 16.76 -6.53 0.45
CA ALA A 252 16.59 -7.00 -0.91
C ALA A 252 15.21 -7.68 -1.05
N TYR A 253 14.39 -7.18 -1.96
CA TYR A 253 13.06 -7.73 -2.23
C TYR A 253 12.88 -8.19 -3.67
N PHE A 254 13.88 -7.99 -4.52
CA PHE A 254 13.80 -8.42 -5.91
C PHE A 254 15.10 -9.03 -6.41
N MET A 255 15.04 -10.30 -6.73
CA MET A 255 16.09 -11.04 -7.42
C MET A 255 15.64 -11.45 -8.82
N MET A 256 16.59 -11.56 -9.74
CA MET A 256 16.32 -12.04 -11.08
C MET A 256 17.34 -13.07 -11.50
N ILE A 257 16.86 -14.24 -11.91
CA ILE A 257 17.69 -15.25 -12.57
C ILE A 257 17.56 -15.13 -14.07
N GLN A 258 18.70 -15.03 -14.75
CA GLN A 258 18.78 -15.05 -16.20
C GLN A 258 19.75 -16.11 -16.68
N MET A 259 19.33 -16.85 -17.70
CA MET A 259 20.17 -17.86 -18.33
C MET A 259 21.14 -17.18 -19.32
N ALA A 260 22.38 -17.65 -19.36
CA ALA A 260 23.41 -17.07 -20.24
C ALA A 260 23.10 -17.17 -21.74
N TRP A 261 22.15 -18.03 -22.12
CA TRP A 261 21.67 -18.18 -23.50
C TRP A 261 20.41 -17.36 -23.81
N ASP A 262 19.91 -16.54 -22.89
CA ASP A 262 18.80 -15.63 -23.14
C ASP A 262 19.26 -14.50 -24.08
N LYS A 263 18.40 -14.14 -25.03
CA LYS A 263 18.67 -13.04 -25.98
C LYS A 263 18.74 -11.68 -25.27
N ASP A 264 18.10 -11.54 -24.13
CA ASP A 264 18.20 -10.35 -23.30
C ASP A 264 19.50 -10.31 -22.47
N TYR A 265 20.27 -11.41 -22.46
CA TYR A 265 21.66 -11.45 -21.95
C TYR A 265 22.68 -11.22 -23.06
N TYR A 266 22.66 -12.08 -24.09
CA TYR A 266 23.59 -11.99 -25.21
C TYR A 266 22.91 -12.28 -26.55
N ALA A 267 22.92 -11.28 -27.45
CA ALA A 267 22.41 -11.43 -28.81
C ALA A 267 23.48 -12.03 -29.71
N ARG A 268 23.50 -13.36 -29.83
CA ARG A 268 24.56 -14.10 -30.54
C ARG A 268 24.79 -13.66 -31.97
N PHE A 269 23.71 -13.35 -32.70
CA PHE A 269 23.83 -12.97 -34.13
C PHE A 269 24.26 -11.53 -34.32
N ASP A 270 24.08 -10.70 -33.31
CA ASP A 270 24.54 -9.31 -33.27
C ASP A 270 25.90 -9.17 -32.61
N ASP A 271 26.46 -10.29 -32.08
CA ASP A 271 27.73 -10.40 -31.35
C ASP A 271 27.89 -9.33 -30.25
N ARG A 272 26.83 -9.14 -29.44
CA ARG A 272 26.82 -8.13 -28.39
C ARG A 272 26.04 -8.55 -27.15
N TYR A 273 26.46 -8.04 -26.02
CA TYR A 273 25.69 -8.12 -24.78
C TYR A 273 24.50 -7.16 -24.84
N THR A 274 23.30 -7.71 -24.74
CA THR A 274 22.04 -6.99 -24.56
C THR A 274 21.71 -6.78 -23.09
N TRP A 275 22.43 -7.44 -22.20
CA TRP A 275 22.27 -7.39 -20.78
C TRP A 275 22.37 -5.97 -20.18
N TYR A 276 23.24 -5.11 -20.70
CA TYR A 276 23.38 -3.74 -20.23
C TYR A 276 22.12 -2.93 -20.50
N ASP A 277 21.50 -3.10 -21.68
CA ASP A 277 20.22 -2.50 -22.01
C ASP A 277 19.08 -3.10 -21.20
N PHE A 278 19.13 -4.41 -20.96
CA PHE A 278 18.14 -5.14 -20.18
C PHE A 278 18.06 -4.64 -18.74
N LEU A 279 19.19 -4.47 -18.04
CA LEU A 279 19.20 -3.97 -16.67
C LEU A 279 18.55 -2.58 -16.55
N SER A 280 18.69 -1.74 -17.57
CA SER A 280 18.12 -0.39 -17.55
C SER A 280 16.66 -0.34 -18.01
N ARG A 281 16.25 -1.28 -18.85
CA ARG A 281 14.91 -1.29 -19.47
C ARG A 281 13.79 -1.28 -18.45
N TYR A 282 13.95 -1.99 -17.38
CA TYR A 282 12.90 -2.20 -16.38
C TYR A 282 13.09 -1.43 -15.08
N ASP A 283 14.09 -0.54 -15.00
CA ASP A 283 14.30 0.30 -13.82
C ASP A 283 13.07 1.16 -13.51
N SER A 284 12.37 1.64 -14.55
CA SER A 284 11.12 2.38 -14.38
C SER A 284 10.00 1.55 -13.78
N LEU A 285 10.06 0.21 -13.87
CA LEU A 285 9.04 -0.67 -13.30
C LEU A 285 9.38 -1.11 -11.88
N TRP A 286 10.67 -1.34 -11.57
CA TRP A 286 11.14 -1.96 -10.33
C TRP A 286 12.04 -1.06 -9.48
N GLY A 287 12.40 0.11 -9.97
CA GLY A 287 13.41 1.00 -9.40
C GLY A 287 14.83 0.48 -9.60
N LYS A 288 15.06 -0.79 -9.32
CA LYS A 288 16.28 -1.56 -9.59
C LYS A 288 16.03 -3.06 -9.38
N ILE A 289 16.90 -3.88 -9.88
CA ILE A 289 17.06 -5.28 -9.46
C ILE A 289 18.02 -5.27 -8.25
N ASP A 290 17.60 -5.82 -7.10
CA ASP A 290 18.49 -5.88 -5.92
C ASP A 290 19.61 -6.89 -6.14
N VAL A 291 19.26 -8.06 -6.69
CA VAL A 291 20.22 -9.12 -6.98
C VAL A 291 19.98 -9.68 -8.37
N TYR A 292 21.00 -9.62 -9.21
CA TYR A 292 21.02 -10.27 -10.51
C TYR A 292 21.84 -11.56 -10.43
N ILE A 293 21.29 -12.65 -10.94
CA ILE A 293 21.87 -13.99 -10.92
C ILE A 293 22.12 -14.44 -12.36
N LEU A 294 23.37 -14.72 -12.69
CA LEU A 294 23.72 -15.32 -13.97
C LEU A 294 23.81 -16.83 -13.86
N TRP A 295 23.13 -17.53 -14.77
CA TRP A 295 23.10 -18.99 -14.82
C TRP A 295 23.63 -19.53 -16.16
N PRO A 296 24.92 -19.89 -16.30
CA PRO A 296 25.46 -20.40 -17.55
C PRO A 296 25.49 -21.93 -17.62
N THR A 297 25.27 -22.63 -16.49
CA THR A 297 25.63 -24.03 -16.31
C THR A 297 24.56 -25.01 -16.83
N TRP A 298 23.34 -24.91 -16.37
CA TRP A 298 22.25 -25.75 -16.84
C TRP A 298 21.61 -25.16 -18.11
N PRO A 299 21.33 -25.95 -19.18
CA PRO A 299 21.43 -27.42 -19.30
C PRO A 299 22.70 -27.89 -20.04
N ARG A 300 23.83 -27.25 -19.87
CA ARG A 300 25.04 -27.53 -20.66
C ARG A 300 26.05 -28.44 -19.97
N LEU A 301 26.00 -28.57 -18.66
CA LEU A 301 26.85 -29.49 -17.91
C LEU A 301 26.60 -30.92 -18.33
N GLY A 302 27.70 -31.68 -18.54
CA GLY A 302 27.68 -33.05 -19.00
C GLY A 302 27.55 -33.20 -20.53
N LEU A 303 27.53 -32.11 -21.30
CA LEU A 303 27.60 -32.18 -22.75
C LEU A 303 28.99 -32.60 -23.24
N ASP A 304 30.01 -32.11 -22.56
CA ASP A 304 31.42 -32.43 -22.74
C ASP A 304 32.15 -32.37 -21.36
N GLN A 305 33.50 -32.38 -21.34
CA GLN A 305 34.29 -32.39 -20.14
C GLN A 305 34.39 -31.05 -19.40
N ARG A 306 33.76 -30.00 -19.90
CA ARG A 306 33.76 -28.70 -19.20
C ARG A 306 32.95 -28.78 -17.93
N ASN A 307 33.51 -28.21 -16.87
CA ASN A 307 32.78 -28.06 -15.61
C ASN A 307 32.06 -26.70 -15.50
N GLN A 308 31.40 -26.49 -14.40
CA GLN A 308 30.68 -25.26 -14.13
C GLN A 308 31.53 -23.97 -14.25
N TRP A 309 32.80 -24.05 -13.86
CA TRP A 309 33.73 -22.92 -13.88
C TRP A 309 34.23 -22.59 -15.29
N ASP A 310 34.39 -23.57 -16.13
CA ASP A 310 34.73 -23.37 -17.54
C ASP A 310 33.67 -22.58 -18.27
N LEU A 311 32.41 -22.91 -18.00
CA LEU A 311 31.28 -22.26 -18.69
C LEU A 311 31.21 -20.74 -18.44
N TYR A 312 31.68 -20.27 -17.30
CA TYR A 312 31.82 -18.83 -17.06
C TYR A 312 32.94 -18.19 -17.88
N GLY A 313 34.07 -18.92 -17.99
CA GLY A 313 35.22 -18.47 -18.78
C GLY A 313 34.94 -18.44 -20.28
N ASP A 314 34.05 -19.31 -20.75
CA ASP A 314 33.71 -19.47 -22.16
C ASP A 314 32.66 -18.50 -22.67
N LEU A 315 32.09 -17.68 -21.80
CA LEU A 315 31.22 -16.60 -22.21
C LEU A 315 32.00 -15.55 -23.04
N PRO A 316 31.36 -14.86 -24.00
CA PRO A 316 32.03 -13.84 -24.80
C PRO A 316 32.79 -12.81 -23.97
N GLY A 317 34.10 -12.64 -24.23
CA GLY A 317 34.99 -11.79 -23.43
C GLY A 317 35.42 -12.38 -22.10
N GLY A 318 34.95 -13.59 -21.71
CA GLY A 318 35.37 -14.37 -20.56
C GLY A 318 35.20 -13.68 -19.21
N LEU A 319 36.02 -14.12 -18.23
CA LEU A 319 35.97 -13.58 -16.87
C LEU A 319 36.20 -12.04 -16.77
N PRO A 320 37.06 -11.41 -17.62
CA PRO A 320 37.15 -9.93 -17.63
C PRO A 320 35.86 -9.23 -17.97
N GLU A 321 35.05 -9.80 -18.87
CA GLU A 321 33.74 -9.23 -19.18
C GLU A 321 32.76 -9.39 -18.02
N LEU A 322 32.73 -10.55 -17.38
CA LEU A 322 31.94 -10.76 -16.18
C LEU A 322 32.29 -9.77 -15.07
N ARG A 323 33.59 -9.50 -14.89
CA ARG A 323 34.03 -8.46 -13.95
C ARG A 323 33.45 -7.08 -14.31
N ARG A 324 33.47 -6.70 -15.59
CA ARG A 324 32.84 -5.45 -16.05
C ARG A 324 31.34 -5.42 -15.77
N GLN A 325 30.64 -6.55 -15.94
CA GLN A 325 29.23 -6.68 -15.62
C GLN A 325 28.96 -6.52 -14.12
N VAL A 326 29.74 -7.16 -13.26
CA VAL A 326 29.65 -7.00 -11.80
C VAL A 326 29.85 -5.53 -11.40
N ASP A 327 30.89 -4.89 -11.94
CA ASP A 327 31.18 -3.48 -11.63
C ASP A 327 30.08 -2.54 -12.15
N TYR A 328 29.48 -2.84 -13.31
CA TYR A 328 28.36 -2.09 -13.87
C TYR A 328 27.10 -2.27 -13.04
N ALA A 329 26.75 -3.49 -12.67
CA ALA A 329 25.60 -3.78 -11.81
C ALA A 329 25.72 -3.07 -10.45
N ARG A 330 26.90 -3.14 -9.83
CA ARG A 330 27.18 -2.50 -8.54
C ARG A 330 27.04 -0.98 -8.58
N LYS A 331 27.47 -0.31 -9.65
CA LYS A 331 27.27 1.13 -9.85
C LYS A 331 25.79 1.53 -9.93
N ARG A 332 24.93 0.58 -10.28
CA ARG A 332 23.47 0.76 -10.33
C ARG A 332 22.77 0.32 -9.03
N GLY A 333 23.53 -0.10 -8.01
CA GLY A 333 22.98 -0.61 -6.76
C GLY A 333 22.45 -2.04 -6.85
N THR A 334 22.81 -2.79 -7.91
CA THR A 334 22.47 -4.20 -8.12
C THR A 334 23.63 -5.08 -7.70
N ARG A 335 23.39 -6.10 -6.88
CA ARG A 335 24.37 -7.13 -6.53
C ARG A 335 24.39 -8.22 -7.59
N TYR A 336 25.52 -8.82 -7.82
CA TYR A 336 25.71 -9.83 -8.86
C TYR A 336 26.09 -11.17 -8.26
N PHE A 337 25.29 -12.22 -8.51
CA PHE A 337 25.51 -13.58 -8.01
C PHE A 337 25.92 -14.51 -9.15
N ILE A 338 26.73 -15.48 -8.78
CA ILE A 338 27.11 -16.63 -9.61
C ILE A 338 26.40 -17.89 -9.12
N SER A 339 26.23 -18.88 -9.99
CA SER A 339 25.70 -20.21 -9.61
C SER A 339 26.84 -21.16 -9.20
N TYR A 340 26.52 -22.04 -8.27
CA TYR A 340 27.37 -23.10 -7.83
C TYR A 340 26.62 -24.45 -7.82
N ASN A 341 27.11 -25.40 -8.56
CA ASN A 341 26.53 -26.74 -8.71
C ASN A 341 27.35 -27.74 -7.86
N PRO A 342 26.91 -28.08 -6.65
CA PRO A 342 27.69 -28.90 -5.72
C PRO A 342 27.98 -30.33 -6.20
N TRP A 343 27.17 -30.80 -7.15
CA TRP A 343 27.25 -32.13 -7.74
C TRP A 343 28.20 -32.21 -8.97
N ASP A 344 28.69 -31.05 -9.44
CA ASP A 344 29.63 -31.01 -10.57
C ASP A 344 31.09 -31.00 -10.04
N THR A 345 31.59 -32.17 -9.66
CA THR A 345 32.89 -32.35 -8.96
C THR A 345 33.91 -33.19 -9.72
N ASP A 346 33.48 -33.91 -10.78
CA ASP A 346 34.29 -35.01 -11.28
C ASP A 346 35.05 -34.72 -12.60
N THR A 347 34.95 -33.52 -13.15
CA THR A 347 35.50 -33.20 -14.47
C THR A 347 36.87 -32.52 -14.42
N ARG A 348 37.37 -32.18 -13.23
CA ARG A 348 38.68 -31.55 -13.01
C ARG A 348 39.35 -32.02 -11.74
N ASP A 349 40.68 -31.93 -11.72
CA ASP A 349 41.50 -32.13 -10.50
C ASP A 349 41.38 -30.95 -9.51
N GLU A 350 40.90 -29.78 -9.99
CA GLU A 350 40.68 -28.62 -9.13
C GLU A 350 39.47 -28.88 -8.20
N ASP A 351 39.71 -28.74 -6.91
CA ASP A 351 38.66 -28.80 -5.91
C ASP A 351 37.59 -27.73 -6.17
N HIS A 352 36.32 -28.08 -6.00
CA HIS A 352 35.20 -27.21 -6.30
C HIS A 352 35.19 -25.90 -5.47
N LEU A 353 35.68 -25.90 -4.23
CA LEU A 353 35.83 -24.69 -3.42
C LEU A 353 36.97 -23.81 -3.93
N GLN A 354 38.08 -24.40 -4.40
CA GLN A 354 39.16 -23.65 -5.03
C GLN A 354 38.69 -23.00 -6.34
N GLY A 355 37.88 -23.70 -7.12
CA GLY A 355 37.25 -23.16 -8.33
C GLY A 355 36.31 -21.98 -8.04
N MET A 356 35.48 -22.10 -7.01
CA MET A 356 34.63 -21.02 -6.54
C MET A 356 35.43 -19.80 -6.04
N GLU A 357 36.46 -20.04 -5.24
CA GLU A 357 37.38 -19.00 -4.75
C GLU A 357 38.03 -18.26 -5.94
N ARG A 358 38.54 -19.00 -6.91
CA ARG A 358 39.13 -18.44 -8.13
C ARG A 358 38.16 -17.61 -8.92
N LEU A 359 36.94 -18.10 -9.15
CA LEU A 359 35.88 -17.37 -9.90
C LEU A 359 35.51 -16.08 -9.18
N LEU A 360 35.28 -16.13 -7.87
CA LEU A 360 34.96 -14.94 -7.08
C LEU A 360 36.08 -13.91 -7.11
N ARG A 361 37.36 -14.35 -7.01
CA ARG A 361 38.51 -13.46 -7.11
C ARG A 361 38.63 -12.77 -8.44
N MET A 362 38.30 -13.47 -9.52
CA MET A 362 38.34 -12.92 -10.90
C MET A 362 37.13 -12.02 -11.21
N THR A 363 35.93 -12.35 -10.75
CA THR A 363 34.71 -11.65 -11.08
C THR A 363 34.29 -10.61 -10.03
N ASP A 364 34.71 -10.79 -8.77
CA ASP A 364 34.29 -10.02 -7.61
C ASP A 364 32.75 -10.06 -7.38
N ALA A 365 32.10 -11.17 -7.72
CA ALA A 365 30.66 -11.34 -7.50
C ALA A 365 30.29 -11.19 -6.01
N ASP A 366 29.02 -10.81 -5.74
CA ASP A 366 28.54 -10.45 -4.41
C ASP A 366 27.83 -11.61 -3.69
N GLY A 367 27.60 -12.72 -4.39
CA GLY A 367 26.97 -13.89 -3.81
C GLY A 367 27.07 -15.13 -4.69
N VAL A 368 26.69 -16.26 -4.10
CA VAL A 368 26.70 -17.58 -4.71
C VAL A 368 25.36 -18.25 -4.49
N VAL A 369 24.74 -18.69 -5.57
CA VAL A 369 23.52 -19.51 -5.53
C VAL A 369 23.92 -20.97 -5.42
N LEU A 370 23.49 -21.62 -4.36
CA LEU A 370 23.77 -23.04 -4.07
C LEU A 370 22.68 -23.91 -4.72
N ASP A 371 22.95 -24.37 -5.94
CA ASP A 371 22.03 -25.23 -6.70
C ASP A 371 21.79 -26.56 -5.96
N THR A 372 20.56 -27.06 -6.00
CA THR A 372 20.13 -28.32 -5.37
C THR A 372 20.33 -28.43 -3.86
N ARG A 373 20.59 -27.33 -3.17
CA ARG A 373 20.79 -27.29 -1.71
C ARG A 373 19.75 -26.43 -1.02
N GLY A 374 19.35 -26.87 0.18
CA GLY A 374 18.56 -26.07 1.11
C GLY A 374 19.40 -25.30 2.13
N GLU A 375 20.69 -25.60 2.25
CA GLU A 375 21.58 -25.05 3.26
C GLU A 375 22.93 -24.67 2.69
N SER A 376 23.74 -23.97 3.50
CA SER A 376 25.14 -23.72 3.28
C SER A 376 25.97 -24.48 4.31
N SER A 377 27.26 -24.23 4.32
CA SER A 377 28.18 -24.72 5.34
C SER A 377 29.13 -23.62 5.79
N LYS A 378 29.73 -23.82 6.94
CA LYS A 378 30.78 -22.92 7.45
C LYS A 378 31.95 -22.84 6.47
N GLU A 379 32.34 -23.98 5.88
CA GLU A 379 33.39 -24.07 4.91
C GLU A 379 33.14 -23.24 3.64
N LEU A 380 31.90 -23.26 3.10
CA LEU A 380 31.51 -22.44 1.96
C LEU A 380 31.65 -20.96 2.29
N GLN A 381 31.16 -20.53 3.45
CA GLN A 381 31.25 -19.12 3.86
C GLN A 381 32.71 -18.71 4.10
N GLU A 382 33.52 -19.54 4.76
CA GLU A 382 34.94 -19.27 4.98
C GLU A 382 35.73 -19.22 3.67
N THR A 383 35.35 -20.02 2.69
CA THR A 383 35.98 -19.99 1.36
C THR A 383 35.74 -18.64 0.68
N THR A 384 34.54 -18.15 0.72
CA THR A 384 34.22 -16.82 0.11
C THR A 384 34.82 -15.67 0.93
N ASP A 385 34.83 -15.77 2.25
CA ASP A 385 35.40 -14.76 3.14
C ASP A 385 36.92 -14.60 2.96
N ARG A 386 37.64 -15.67 2.50
CA ARG A 386 39.05 -15.56 2.10
C ARG A 386 39.25 -14.66 0.87
N VAL A 387 38.25 -14.52 0.02
CA VAL A 387 38.29 -13.61 -1.14
C VAL A 387 37.88 -12.21 -0.74
N LYS A 388 36.70 -12.07 -0.17
CA LYS A 388 36.18 -10.82 0.36
C LYS A 388 35.05 -11.08 1.36
N PRO A 389 34.91 -10.25 2.40
CA PRO A 389 33.73 -10.27 3.26
C PRO A 389 32.43 -9.86 2.50
N GLY A 390 31.29 -10.32 2.98
CA GLY A 390 29.99 -9.87 2.47
C GLY A 390 29.44 -10.63 1.27
N VAL A 391 30.07 -11.74 0.88
CA VAL A 391 29.53 -12.65 -0.14
C VAL A 391 28.39 -13.46 0.48
N ILE A 392 27.20 -13.34 -0.10
CA ILE A 392 26.00 -14.04 0.35
C ILE A 392 25.96 -15.46 -0.23
N MET A 393 25.67 -16.43 0.64
CA MET A 393 25.22 -17.76 0.22
C MET A 393 23.69 -17.73 0.10
N TYR A 394 23.16 -18.15 -1.04
CA TYR A 394 21.74 -18.20 -1.34
C TYR A 394 21.35 -19.61 -1.77
N SER A 395 20.53 -20.29 -0.98
CA SER A 395 20.16 -21.67 -1.25
C SER A 395 18.97 -21.79 -2.20
N GLU A 396 18.95 -22.87 -2.99
CA GLU A 396 17.81 -23.18 -3.87
C GLU A 396 16.55 -23.57 -3.09
N GLY A 397 16.69 -24.10 -1.89
CA GLY A 397 15.62 -24.41 -0.96
C GLY A 397 15.74 -23.61 0.34
N MET A 398 14.84 -23.85 1.28
CA MET A 398 14.93 -23.30 2.62
C MET A 398 15.77 -24.22 3.52
N ALA A 399 16.69 -23.64 4.26
CA ALA A 399 17.43 -24.35 5.30
C ALA A 399 16.47 -24.84 6.40
N ILE A 400 16.69 -26.05 6.87
CA ILE A 400 16.03 -26.57 8.07
C ILE A 400 16.59 -25.87 9.31
N PRO A 401 15.89 -25.83 10.46
CA PRO A 401 16.30 -25.05 11.65
C PRO A 401 17.76 -25.29 12.07
N LYS A 402 18.22 -26.51 12.10
CA LYS A 402 19.60 -26.85 12.48
C LYS A 402 20.68 -26.32 11.52
N HIS A 403 20.30 -26.01 10.27
CA HIS A 403 21.21 -25.47 9.25
C HIS A 403 21.02 -23.97 8.99
N MET A 404 19.89 -23.38 9.43
CA MET A 404 19.67 -21.93 9.29
C MET A 404 20.81 -21.06 9.86
N PRO A 405 21.51 -21.43 10.93
CA PRO A 405 22.71 -20.70 11.39
C PRO A 405 23.82 -20.55 10.36
N THR A 406 23.84 -21.38 9.31
CA THR A 406 24.88 -21.35 8.27
C THR A 406 24.55 -20.50 7.05
N ILE A 407 23.34 -19.95 6.98
CA ILE A 407 22.84 -19.23 5.79
C ILE A 407 21.82 -18.16 6.18
N VAL A 408 21.89 -16.99 5.55
CA VAL A 408 21.04 -15.83 5.89
C VAL A 408 19.85 -15.65 4.95
N THR A 409 19.76 -16.42 3.87
CA THR A 409 18.71 -16.32 2.88
C THR A 409 18.54 -17.61 2.06
N GLY A 410 17.34 -17.80 1.54
CA GLY A 410 17.03 -18.93 0.67
C GLY A 410 15.72 -18.73 -0.04
N ARG A 411 15.33 -19.63 -0.95
CA ARG A 411 14.11 -19.52 -1.71
C ARG A 411 13.09 -20.61 -1.39
N VAL A 412 11.82 -20.28 -1.64
CA VAL A 412 10.69 -21.19 -1.54
C VAL A 412 10.13 -21.44 -2.92
N HIS A 413 10.16 -22.70 -3.34
CA HIS A 413 9.53 -23.17 -4.56
C HIS A 413 8.14 -23.75 -4.30
N ASP A 414 7.29 -23.74 -5.32
CA ASP A 414 6.12 -24.59 -5.54
C ASP A 414 5.15 -24.78 -4.35
N ALA A 415 5.21 -23.94 -3.32
CA ALA A 415 4.41 -24.13 -2.12
C ALA A 415 2.98 -23.53 -2.22
N ILE A 416 2.43 -23.33 -3.43
CA ILE A 416 1.15 -22.62 -3.59
C ILE A 416 0.07 -23.57 -4.13
N TYR A 417 -0.40 -24.43 -3.28
CA TYR A 417 -1.58 -25.23 -3.60
C TYR A 417 -2.82 -24.77 -2.85
N LEU A 418 -2.64 -24.20 -1.67
CA LEU A 418 -3.69 -23.63 -0.84
C LEU A 418 -3.24 -22.23 -0.36
N PRO A 419 -3.37 -21.20 -1.21
CA PRO A 419 -3.04 -19.85 -0.79
C PRO A 419 -4.02 -19.35 0.29
N PRO A 420 -3.60 -18.40 1.12
CA PRO A 420 -2.23 -17.91 1.22
C PRO A 420 -1.36 -18.92 1.98
N PRO A 421 -0.16 -19.26 1.52
CA PRO A 421 0.72 -20.07 2.34
C PRO A 421 1.30 -19.22 3.46
N LEU A 422 0.94 -19.55 4.69
CA LEU A 422 1.65 -19.06 5.87
C LEU A 422 3.01 -19.74 5.94
N ASN A 423 4.08 -18.98 6.14
CA ASN A 423 5.43 -19.56 6.21
C ASN A 423 5.91 -19.63 7.65
N LEU A 424 6.01 -20.85 8.17
CA LEU A 424 6.50 -21.09 9.53
C LEU A 424 8.01 -20.89 9.67
N ASN A 425 8.79 -20.83 8.59
CA ASN A 425 10.20 -20.46 8.65
C ASN A 425 10.40 -19.04 9.21
N LYS A 426 9.43 -18.12 9.02
CA LYS A 426 9.45 -16.80 9.67
C LYS A 426 9.37 -16.90 11.20
N TYR A 427 8.76 -17.96 11.74
CA TYR A 427 8.78 -18.21 13.19
C TYR A 427 10.11 -18.78 13.67
N VAL A 428 10.78 -19.60 12.84
CA VAL A 428 12.09 -20.12 13.22
C VAL A 428 13.09 -18.99 13.39
N PHE A 429 13.22 -18.13 12.38
CA PHE A 429 14.09 -16.96 12.46
C PHE A 429 13.65 -15.86 11.48
N PRO A 430 12.96 -14.81 11.97
CA PRO A 430 12.36 -13.76 11.12
C PRO A 430 13.34 -12.98 10.25
N GLN A 431 14.60 -12.90 10.67
CA GLN A 431 15.67 -12.19 9.95
C GLN A 431 16.26 -13.00 8.78
N ASN A 432 15.89 -14.26 8.62
CA ASN A 432 16.22 -15.02 7.41
C ASN A 432 15.40 -14.47 6.25
N GLN A 433 16.10 -13.92 5.25
CA GLN A 433 15.39 -13.34 4.08
C GLN A 433 14.93 -14.45 3.16
N ILE A 434 13.64 -14.47 2.88
CA ILE A 434 12.99 -15.52 2.08
C ILE A 434 12.58 -14.92 0.76
N PHE A 435 12.92 -15.59 -0.34
CA PHE A 435 12.47 -15.24 -1.67
C PHE A 435 11.49 -16.29 -2.20
N ARG A 436 10.41 -15.82 -2.79
CA ARG A 436 9.46 -16.65 -3.51
C ARG A 436 9.81 -16.69 -4.98
N VAL A 437 9.89 -17.88 -5.55
CA VAL A 437 10.15 -18.05 -6.99
C VAL A 437 8.89 -17.72 -7.77
N LEU A 438 9.02 -16.79 -8.73
CA LEU A 438 8.00 -16.40 -9.70
C LEU A 438 8.46 -16.87 -11.08
N GLN A 439 7.70 -17.76 -11.71
CA GLN A 439 8.07 -18.34 -13.01
C GLN A 439 7.13 -17.91 -14.11
N LEU A 440 7.62 -17.15 -15.08
CA LEU A 440 6.83 -16.74 -16.25
C LEU A 440 6.35 -17.92 -17.10
N THR A 441 7.03 -19.07 -17.03
CA THR A 441 6.62 -20.29 -17.71
C THR A 441 5.27 -20.81 -17.23
N GLU A 442 4.87 -20.49 -16.00
CA GLU A 442 3.61 -20.91 -15.39
C GLU A 442 2.44 -19.97 -15.67
N GLY A 443 2.66 -18.84 -16.37
CA GLY A 443 1.64 -17.88 -16.70
C GLY A 443 1.78 -16.57 -15.95
N ARG A 444 0.66 -15.98 -15.59
CA ARG A 444 0.60 -14.72 -14.83
C ARG A 444 1.16 -14.86 -13.40
N LEU A 445 1.69 -13.79 -12.87
CA LEU A 445 2.48 -13.78 -11.63
C LEU A 445 1.73 -13.19 -10.41
N HIS A 446 0.53 -12.65 -10.59
CA HIS A 446 -0.22 -11.96 -9.54
C HIS A 446 -0.35 -12.77 -8.26
N ARG A 447 -0.73 -14.05 -8.39
CA ARG A 447 -0.88 -14.94 -7.23
C ARG A 447 0.40 -15.07 -6.42
N GLU A 448 1.53 -15.32 -7.10
CA GLU A 448 2.83 -15.49 -6.44
C GLU A 448 3.30 -14.18 -5.81
N ALA A 449 3.14 -13.06 -6.52
CA ALA A 449 3.46 -11.73 -6.03
C ALA A 449 2.59 -11.34 -4.82
N ASN A 450 1.29 -11.66 -4.83
CA ASN A 450 0.39 -11.43 -3.70
C ASN A 450 0.80 -12.19 -2.44
N VAL A 451 1.28 -13.43 -2.60
CA VAL A 451 1.85 -14.21 -1.49
C VAL A 451 3.09 -13.54 -0.92
N CYS A 452 3.92 -12.91 -1.78
CA CYS A 452 5.08 -12.16 -1.31
C CYS A 452 4.66 -10.96 -0.45
N LEU A 453 3.71 -10.16 -0.88
CA LEU A 453 3.21 -9.04 -0.07
C LEU A 453 2.61 -9.53 1.25
N PHE A 454 1.78 -10.57 1.21
CA PHE A 454 1.11 -11.10 2.41
C PHE A 454 2.10 -11.57 3.48
N ASN A 455 3.19 -12.23 3.07
CA ASN A 455 4.19 -12.80 3.97
C ASN A 455 5.46 -11.96 4.17
N GLY A 456 5.58 -10.80 3.51
CA GLY A 456 6.79 -9.99 3.56
C GLY A 456 8.01 -10.67 2.90
N TYR A 457 7.80 -11.41 1.80
CA TYR A 457 8.87 -12.08 1.07
C TYR A 457 9.47 -11.21 -0.02
N GLY A 458 10.74 -11.45 -0.35
CA GLY A 458 11.29 -11.06 -1.64
C GLY A 458 10.74 -11.92 -2.79
N MET A 459 10.92 -11.44 -3.99
CA MET A 459 10.57 -12.13 -5.24
C MET A 459 11.83 -12.52 -5.99
N GLU A 460 11.90 -13.77 -6.44
CA GLU A 460 12.89 -14.22 -7.39
C GLU A 460 12.20 -14.49 -8.74
N LEU A 461 12.47 -13.65 -9.73
CA LEU A 461 11.88 -13.77 -11.05
C LEU A 461 12.73 -14.64 -11.96
N ASN A 462 12.13 -15.71 -12.51
CA ASN A 462 12.70 -16.58 -13.51
C ASN A 462 12.06 -16.32 -14.88
N ILE A 463 12.83 -15.70 -15.79
CA ILE A 463 12.37 -15.39 -17.16
C ILE A 463 12.66 -16.56 -18.12
N MET A 464 12.45 -17.79 -17.70
CA MET A 464 12.68 -18.98 -18.50
C MET A 464 11.50 -19.32 -19.42
N ARG A 465 10.88 -18.32 -20.04
CA ARG A 465 9.72 -18.52 -20.90
C ARG A 465 10.06 -18.33 -22.38
N ALA A 466 9.54 -19.22 -23.21
CA ALA A 466 9.55 -19.01 -24.65
C ALA A 466 8.67 -17.81 -25.02
N GLY A 467 9.24 -16.85 -25.74
CA GLY A 467 8.57 -15.62 -26.17
C GLY A 467 8.42 -14.57 -25.05
N ARG A 468 7.85 -13.45 -25.42
CA ARG A 468 7.57 -12.32 -24.53
C ARG A 468 6.12 -11.89 -24.76
N PRO A 469 5.15 -12.44 -24.02
CA PRO A 469 3.74 -12.10 -24.19
C PRO A 469 3.47 -10.63 -23.84
N SER A 470 2.46 -10.03 -24.47
CA SER A 470 2.11 -8.61 -24.27
C SER A 470 1.74 -8.26 -22.83
N TRP A 471 1.21 -9.23 -22.08
CA TRP A 471 0.83 -9.03 -20.67
C TRP A 471 2.02 -9.02 -19.70
N MET A 472 3.23 -9.38 -20.15
CA MET A 472 4.39 -9.52 -19.25
C MET A 472 4.76 -8.19 -18.57
N GLU A 473 4.70 -7.09 -19.30
CA GLU A 473 5.04 -5.77 -18.73
C GLU A 473 4.01 -5.32 -17.69
N GLU A 474 2.75 -5.69 -17.85
CA GLU A 474 1.70 -5.48 -16.86
C GLU A 474 2.00 -6.23 -15.55
N GLU A 475 2.43 -7.50 -15.65
CA GLU A 475 2.88 -8.27 -14.50
C GLU A 475 4.07 -7.61 -13.79
N PHE A 476 5.01 -7.08 -14.58
CA PHE A 476 6.17 -6.40 -14.03
C PHE A 476 5.81 -5.10 -13.30
N ARG A 477 4.84 -4.33 -13.80
CA ARG A 477 4.29 -3.18 -13.07
C ARG A 477 3.62 -3.61 -11.78
N TYR A 478 2.85 -4.69 -11.82
CA TYR A 478 2.20 -5.24 -10.64
C TYR A 478 3.23 -5.66 -9.57
N MET A 479 4.27 -6.37 -9.98
CA MET A 479 5.40 -6.72 -9.09
C MET A 479 6.06 -5.45 -8.51
N GLY A 480 6.32 -4.45 -9.34
CA GLY A 480 6.96 -3.20 -8.94
C GLY A 480 6.21 -2.47 -7.84
N ARG A 481 4.89 -2.52 -7.85
CA ARG A 481 4.02 -2.00 -6.79
C ARG A 481 4.25 -2.70 -5.46
N ILE A 482 4.29 -4.03 -5.47
CA ILE A 482 4.57 -4.84 -4.29
C ILE A 482 6.00 -4.62 -3.79
N ILE A 483 6.98 -4.63 -4.71
CA ILE A 483 8.40 -4.40 -4.39
C ILE A 483 8.58 -3.05 -3.67
N LYS A 484 7.88 -2.01 -4.15
CA LYS A 484 7.95 -0.69 -3.53
C LYS A 484 7.42 -0.71 -2.10
N ILE A 485 6.23 -1.29 -1.87
CA ILE A 485 5.64 -1.40 -0.53
C ILE A 485 6.58 -2.16 0.42
N LEU A 486 7.16 -3.27 -0.04
CA LEU A 486 8.07 -4.08 0.75
C LEU A 486 9.38 -3.34 1.08
N ARG A 487 9.98 -2.65 0.12
CA ARG A 487 11.22 -1.86 0.34
C ARG A 487 10.99 -0.67 1.25
N ASP A 488 9.89 0.06 1.05
CA ASP A 488 9.55 1.23 1.86
C ASP A 488 9.26 0.86 3.34
N ASN A 489 9.11 -0.44 3.64
CA ASN A 489 8.78 -0.96 4.97
C ASN A 489 9.67 -2.16 5.38
N SER A 490 10.89 -2.24 4.85
CA SER A 490 11.75 -3.43 4.94
C SER A 490 12.04 -3.86 6.38
N ARG A 491 12.27 -2.90 7.27
CA ARG A 491 12.56 -3.18 8.68
C ARG A 491 11.41 -3.87 9.39
N LEU A 492 10.18 -3.51 9.03
CA LEU A 492 8.98 -4.05 9.67
C LEU A 492 8.80 -5.55 9.38
N PHE A 493 9.04 -5.96 8.12
CA PHE A 493 8.85 -7.34 7.68
C PHE A 493 9.91 -8.33 8.18
N SER A 494 10.98 -7.85 8.81
CA SER A 494 12.04 -8.67 9.43
C SER A 494 11.95 -8.76 10.96
N LEU A 495 10.94 -8.13 11.57
CA LEU A 495 10.74 -8.15 13.02
C LEU A 495 10.15 -9.47 13.51
N PRO A 496 10.51 -9.91 14.73
CA PRO A 496 9.96 -11.12 15.33
C PRO A 496 8.50 -11.00 15.76
N ASP A 497 8.02 -9.78 15.98
CA ASP A 497 6.68 -9.52 16.51
C ASP A 497 5.64 -9.31 15.41
N TYR A 498 5.54 -10.26 14.47
CA TYR A 498 4.39 -10.25 13.60
C TYR A 498 3.29 -11.20 14.09
N GLN A 499 2.05 -10.84 13.85
CA GLN A 499 0.89 -11.64 14.21
C GLN A 499 0.21 -12.13 12.93
N PRO A 500 0.35 -13.42 12.59
CA PRO A 500 -0.33 -13.97 11.44
C PRO A 500 -1.82 -14.19 11.70
N LEU A 501 -2.60 -14.12 10.64
CA LEU A 501 -4.00 -14.52 10.62
C LEU A 501 -4.82 -13.86 11.74
N VAL A 502 -4.76 -12.52 11.82
CA VAL A 502 -5.62 -11.76 12.76
C VAL A 502 -7.07 -12.15 12.56
N PRO A 503 -7.88 -12.29 13.62
CA PRO A 503 -9.29 -12.66 13.49
C PRO A 503 -10.05 -11.66 12.61
N VAL A 504 -10.75 -12.16 11.60
CA VAL A 504 -11.64 -11.39 10.73
C VAL A 504 -12.92 -12.17 10.45
N GLN A 505 -14.03 -11.46 10.27
CA GLN A 505 -15.34 -12.08 10.02
C GLN A 505 -15.65 -12.10 8.51
N ALA A 506 -14.75 -12.72 7.74
CA ALA A 506 -14.94 -12.90 6.30
C ALA A 506 -14.32 -14.22 5.86
N GLU A 507 -15.06 -14.98 5.06
CA GLU A 507 -14.55 -16.20 4.46
C GLU A 507 -13.59 -15.89 3.31
N SER A 508 -12.55 -16.70 3.17
CA SER A 508 -11.55 -16.59 2.09
C SER A 508 -10.78 -15.27 2.05
N ILE A 509 -10.70 -14.57 3.19
CA ILE A 509 -9.85 -13.41 3.40
C ILE A 509 -9.02 -13.64 4.65
N TRP A 510 -7.73 -13.36 4.56
CA TRP A 510 -6.77 -13.51 5.65
C TRP A 510 -5.98 -12.22 5.81
N VAL A 511 -5.62 -11.92 7.07
CA VAL A 511 -4.91 -10.71 7.44
C VAL A 511 -3.74 -11.05 8.34
N ASN A 512 -2.56 -10.55 8.02
CA ASN A 512 -1.40 -10.55 8.92
C ASN A 512 -1.18 -9.14 9.48
N ARG A 513 -0.73 -9.03 10.72
CA ARG A 513 -0.36 -7.78 11.36
C ARG A 513 1.15 -7.73 11.63
N TRP A 514 1.77 -6.65 11.17
CA TRP A 514 3.18 -6.32 11.36
C TRP A 514 3.26 -5.03 12.14
N GLN A 515 4.00 -4.99 13.24
CA GLN A 515 4.01 -3.84 14.13
C GLN A 515 5.41 -3.57 14.68
N ASN A 516 5.75 -2.30 14.79
CA ASN A 516 6.87 -1.80 15.59
C ASN A 516 6.40 -0.64 16.48
N GLU A 517 7.34 0.07 17.11
CA GLU A 517 7.03 1.19 18.00
C GLU A 517 6.38 2.39 17.29
N THR A 518 6.49 2.49 15.98
CA THR A 518 6.10 3.68 15.21
C THR A 518 4.91 3.46 14.31
N LYS A 519 4.71 2.27 13.77
CA LYS A 519 3.63 1.99 12.81
C LYS A 519 3.15 0.55 12.89
N THR A 520 1.95 0.32 12.38
CA THR A 520 1.37 -1.01 12.17
C THR A 520 0.98 -1.16 10.71
N ILE A 521 1.29 -2.31 10.11
CA ILE A 521 0.83 -2.68 8.78
C ILE A 521 0.01 -3.96 8.85
N HIS A 522 -1.14 -3.96 8.20
CA HIS A 522 -1.96 -5.13 7.95
C HIS A 522 -1.83 -5.52 6.48
N THR A 523 -1.27 -6.68 6.20
CA THR A 523 -1.27 -7.25 4.85
C THR A 523 -2.47 -8.17 4.70
N VAL A 524 -3.25 -7.96 3.64
CA VAL A 524 -4.50 -8.66 3.35
C VAL A 524 -4.33 -9.51 2.11
N TYR A 525 -4.84 -10.74 2.17
CA TYR A 525 -4.91 -11.65 1.04
C TYR A 525 -6.35 -12.14 0.86
N SER A 526 -6.90 -12.02 -0.32
CA SER A 526 -8.31 -12.36 -0.63
C SER A 526 -8.42 -13.35 -1.79
N LEU A 527 -9.22 -14.38 -1.60
CA LEU A 527 -9.65 -15.31 -2.64
C LEU A 527 -11.12 -15.08 -3.05
N VAL A 528 -11.68 -13.92 -2.78
CA VAL A 528 -13.06 -13.56 -3.11
C VAL A 528 -13.11 -13.03 -4.55
N PRO A 529 -13.63 -13.78 -5.54
CA PRO A 529 -13.51 -13.42 -6.96
C PRO A 529 -14.27 -12.16 -7.36
N GLN A 530 -15.38 -11.88 -6.69
CA GLN A 530 -16.20 -10.70 -6.91
C GLN A 530 -15.59 -9.42 -6.32
N GLY A 531 -14.44 -9.54 -5.62
CA GLY A 531 -13.88 -8.46 -4.83
C GLY A 531 -14.55 -8.34 -3.46
N PHE A 532 -13.99 -7.49 -2.63
CA PHE A 532 -14.48 -7.22 -1.27
C PHE A 532 -14.31 -5.73 -0.96
N SER A 533 -15.30 -5.11 -0.36
CA SER A 533 -15.21 -3.73 0.13
C SER A 533 -16.14 -3.55 1.32
N ALA A 534 -15.59 -3.74 2.53
CA ALA A 534 -16.36 -3.65 3.77
C ALA A 534 -15.43 -3.48 4.99
N PRO A 535 -15.97 -3.04 6.15
CA PRO A 535 -15.27 -3.08 7.44
C PRO A 535 -14.83 -4.51 7.76
N LEU A 536 -13.57 -4.70 8.19
CA LEU A 536 -13.03 -6.02 8.39
C LEU A 536 -12.08 -6.15 9.59
N ILE A 537 -11.15 -5.22 9.78
CA ILE A 537 -10.05 -5.35 10.73
C ILE A 537 -10.38 -4.57 11.99
N ASP A 538 -10.51 -5.25 13.12
CA ASP A 538 -10.76 -4.61 14.41
C ASP A 538 -9.57 -3.74 14.83
N VAL A 539 -9.86 -2.50 15.25
CA VAL A 539 -8.86 -1.54 15.70
C VAL A 539 -9.35 -0.72 16.88
N GLN A 540 -8.40 -0.07 17.56
CA GLN A 540 -8.68 1.00 18.51
C GLN A 540 -8.18 2.32 17.91
N PRO A 541 -9.06 3.18 17.37
CA PRO A 541 -8.64 4.44 16.76
C PRO A 541 -7.99 5.38 17.77
N GLU A 542 -6.89 6.00 17.37
CA GLU A 542 -6.20 7.03 18.14
C GLU A 542 -6.18 8.35 17.35
N GLU A 543 -6.41 9.48 18.00
CA GLU A 543 -6.37 10.81 17.35
C GLU A 543 -5.01 11.14 16.76
N SER A 544 -3.94 10.62 17.39
CA SER A 544 -2.54 10.82 16.98
C SER A 544 -2.16 10.03 15.73
N ALA A 545 -2.99 9.08 15.28
CA ALA A 545 -2.73 8.18 14.18
C ALA A 545 -3.78 8.31 13.06
N HIS A 546 -3.45 7.76 11.92
CA HIS A 546 -4.37 7.64 10.78
C HIS A 546 -4.06 6.38 9.95
N TYR A 547 -5.01 5.99 9.11
CA TYR A 547 -4.90 4.78 8.30
C TYR A 547 -4.85 5.11 6.83
N VAL A 548 -3.96 4.40 6.11
CA VAL A 548 -3.78 4.53 4.66
C VAL A 548 -3.68 3.14 4.06
N SER A 549 -4.42 2.88 2.99
CA SER A 549 -4.13 1.74 2.14
C SER A 549 -2.90 2.05 1.28
N LEU A 550 -1.79 1.39 1.55
CA LEU A 550 -0.56 1.48 0.74
C LEU A 550 -0.71 0.78 -0.61
N TRP A 551 -1.71 -0.11 -0.74
CA TRP A 551 -2.03 -0.75 -2.01
C TRP A 551 -2.80 0.18 -2.94
N HIS A 552 -3.75 0.94 -2.40
CA HIS A 552 -4.57 1.88 -3.16
C HIS A 552 -4.10 3.33 -3.04
N HIS A 553 -3.17 3.63 -2.15
CA HIS A 553 -2.78 4.99 -1.77
C HIS A 553 -4.01 5.86 -1.50
N GLN A 554 -4.83 5.40 -0.55
CA GLN A 554 -6.07 6.04 -0.17
C GLN A 554 -6.17 6.15 1.35
N LYS A 555 -6.70 7.27 1.81
CA LYS A 555 -7.06 7.44 3.22
C LYS A 555 -8.17 6.45 3.56
N VAL A 556 -8.02 5.77 4.68
CA VAL A 556 -8.99 4.82 5.21
C VAL A 556 -9.47 5.33 6.56
N GLU A 557 -10.77 5.46 6.72
CA GLU A 557 -11.37 5.89 8.00
C GLU A 557 -11.98 4.67 8.69
N PRO A 558 -11.63 4.41 9.96
CA PRO A 558 -12.31 3.39 10.74
C PRO A 558 -13.81 3.71 10.87
N VAL A 559 -14.62 2.68 10.76
CA VAL A 559 -16.07 2.78 10.94
C VAL A 559 -16.52 2.00 12.16
N GLN A 560 -17.52 2.49 12.87
CA GLN A 560 -18.07 1.78 14.02
C GLN A 560 -19.08 0.72 13.55
N VAL A 561 -18.82 -0.53 13.92
CA VAL A 561 -19.69 -1.67 13.66
C VAL A 561 -20.08 -2.31 15.00
N GLY A 562 -21.30 -2.02 15.47
CA GLY A 562 -21.71 -2.36 16.83
C GLY A 562 -20.86 -1.65 17.88
N GLU A 563 -20.24 -2.40 18.78
CA GLU A 563 -19.35 -1.86 19.81
C GLU A 563 -17.87 -1.75 19.39
N ARG A 564 -17.52 -2.21 18.17
CA ARG A 564 -16.15 -2.25 17.68
C ARG A 564 -15.91 -1.22 16.58
N TRP A 565 -14.67 -0.75 16.50
CA TRP A 565 -14.19 0.02 15.37
C TRP A 565 -13.46 -0.91 14.41
N GLN A 566 -13.76 -0.78 13.12
CA GLN A 566 -13.16 -1.62 12.08
C GLN A 566 -12.62 -0.77 10.93
N ILE A 567 -11.48 -1.18 10.40
CA ILE A 567 -10.92 -0.61 9.18
C ILE A 567 -11.59 -1.27 7.99
N PRO A 568 -12.15 -0.52 7.03
CA PRO A 568 -12.55 -1.03 5.74
C PRO A 568 -11.34 -1.54 4.94
N VAL A 569 -11.53 -2.67 4.27
CA VAL A 569 -10.57 -3.27 3.34
C VAL A 569 -11.21 -3.33 1.97
N THR A 570 -10.43 -3.06 0.93
CA THR A 570 -10.90 -3.12 -0.46
C THR A 570 -10.00 -4.01 -1.29
N THR A 571 -10.56 -5.08 -1.87
CA THR A 571 -9.89 -5.91 -2.86
C THR A 571 -10.69 -5.94 -4.15
N LEU A 572 -10.01 -5.91 -5.29
CA LEU A 572 -10.65 -5.88 -6.60
C LEU A 572 -11.23 -7.26 -6.97
N ALA A 573 -12.17 -7.27 -7.91
CA ALA A 573 -12.64 -8.51 -8.53
C ALA A 573 -11.53 -9.12 -9.42
N PHE A 574 -11.58 -10.44 -9.59
CA PHE A 574 -10.70 -11.16 -10.51
C PHE A 574 -11.43 -12.32 -11.18
N ASP A 575 -10.98 -12.69 -12.38
CA ASP A 575 -11.53 -13.80 -13.14
C ASP A 575 -10.68 -15.06 -12.96
N ARG A 576 -11.22 -16.05 -12.31
CA ARG A 576 -10.56 -17.35 -12.10
C ARG A 576 -10.31 -18.11 -13.41
N ALA A 577 -11.17 -17.93 -14.40
CA ALA A 577 -11.03 -18.61 -15.69
C ALA A 577 -9.85 -18.07 -16.52
N TRP A 578 -9.44 -16.85 -16.27
CA TRP A 578 -8.34 -16.21 -16.95
C TRP A 578 -6.96 -16.76 -16.58
N LEU A 579 -6.88 -17.41 -15.46
CA LEU A 579 -5.69 -18.08 -14.98
C LEU A 579 -5.75 -19.54 -15.38
N SER A 580 -5.07 -19.88 -16.44
CA SER A 580 -5.02 -21.24 -16.99
C SER A 580 -4.52 -22.29 -15.98
N THR A 581 -4.00 -21.89 -14.84
CA THR A 581 -3.23 -22.79 -13.99
C THR A 581 -3.69 -22.90 -12.56
N ARG A 582 -4.21 -21.85 -11.93
CA ARG A 582 -4.49 -21.89 -10.46
C ARG A 582 -5.31 -20.68 -10.05
N MET A 583 -5.77 -20.64 -8.82
CA MET A 583 -6.58 -19.55 -8.29
C MET A 583 -5.85 -18.22 -8.31
N GLU A 584 -6.48 -17.21 -8.86
CA GLU A 584 -6.09 -15.81 -8.70
C GLU A 584 -6.38 -15.37 -7.29
N SER A 585 -5.84 -14.25 -6.93
CA SER A 585 -6.06 -13.59 -5.64
C SER A 585 -5.94 -12.09 -5.78
N GLN A 586 -6.34 -11.39 -4.74
CA GLN A 586 -6.13 -9.96 -4.60
C GLN A 586 -5.58 -9.65 -3.22
N VAL A 587 -5.01 -8.47 -3.10
CA VAL A 587 -4.40 -8.00 -1.85
C VAL A 587 -4.86 -6.59 -1.51
N ASP A 588 -4.69 -6.25 -0.24
CA ASP A 588 -4.64 -4.88 0.25
C ASP A 588 -3.51 -4.78 1.29
N CYS A 589 -3.10 -3.57 1.61
CA CYS A 589 -2.04 -3.32 2.57
C CYS A 589 -2.36 -2.04 3.33
N ILE A 590 -2.87 -2.18 4.55
CA ILE A 590 -3.31 -1.04 5.36
C ILE A 590 -2.25 -0.69 6.39
N ALA A 591 -1.74 0.52 6.32
CA ALA A 591 -0.83 1.07 7.32
C ALA A 591 -1.57 1.97 8.31
N CYS A 592 -1.22 1.87 9.58
CA CYS A 592 -1.53 2.83 10.63
C CYS A 592 -0.26 3.63 10.91
N PHE A 593 -0.27 4.91 10.59
CA PHE A 593 0.84 5.83 10.78
C PHE A 593 0.55 6.85 11.87
N PRO A 594 1.57 7.31 12.61
CA PRO A 594 1.46 8.55 13.38
C PRO A 594 1.32 9.74 12.44
N ARG A 595 0.54 10.75 12.80
CA ARG A 595 0.37 11.97 11.99
C ARG A 595 1.63 12.83 12.02
N LEU A 596 2.55 12.57 11.11
CA LEU A 596 3.83 13.28 10.98
C LEU A 596 3.82 14.32 9.86
N ILE A 597 2.94 14.16 8.87
CA ILE A 597 2.78 15.09 7.76
C ILE A 597 1.50 15.90 8.01
N ASP A 598 1.62 17.22 7.90
CA ASP A 598 0.49 18.13 7.80
C ASP A 598 0.53 18.80 6.43
N GLY A 599 -0.59 18.74 5.70
CA GLY A 599 -0.65 19.26 4.34
C GLY A 599 -2.05 19.56 3.88
N GLN A 600 -2.18 20.67 3.15
CA GLN A 600 -3.44 21.09 2.55
C GLN A 600 -3.22 21.71 1.17
N VAL A 601 -4.20 21.55 0.31
CA VAL A 601 -4.23 22.18 -1.00
C VAL A 601 -5.24 23.31 -0.97
N ASN A 602 -4.79 24.53 -1.30
CA ASN A 602 -5.62 25.69 -1.50
C ASN A 602 -5.46 26.16 -2.94
N HIS A 603 -6.50 26.09 -3.74
CA HIS A 603 -6.44 26.34 -5.20
C HIS A 603 -5.42 25.44 -5.88
N ASP A 604 -4.32 26.01 -6.33
CA ASP A 604 -3.19 25.32 -6.95
C ASP A 604 -1.97 25.24 -6.03
N SER A 605 -2.08 25.76 -4.83
CA SER A 605 -0.98 25.85 -3.86
C SER A 605 -1.08 24.73 -2.85
N LEU A 606 -0.06 23.88 -2.81
CA LEU A 606 0.13 22.87 -1.76
C LEU A 606 1.04 23.45 -0.67
N SER A 607 0.55 23.46 0.57
CA SER A 607 1.38 23.71 1.76
C SER A 607 1.57 22.40 2.51
N VAL A 608 2.81 22.00 2.73
CA VAL A 608 3.16 20.74 3.42
C VAL A 608 4.22 20.99 4.46
N GLN A 609 4.08 20.35 5.62
CA GLN A 609 5.06 20.34 6.71
C GLN A 609 5.21 18.92 7.27
N ALA A 610 6.44 18.58 7.69
CA ALA A 610 6.77 17.32 8.34
C ALA A 610 7.40 17.58 9.72
N LYS A 611 7.02 16.75 10.71
CA LYS A 611 7.51 16.90 12.10
C LYS A 611 8.87 16.26 12.33
N LYS A 612 9.26 15.29 11.54
CA LYS A 612 10.55 14.56 11.57
C LYS A 612 10.83 13.94 10.21
N GLY A 613 11.91 13.14 10.08
CA GLY A 613 12.29 12.50 8.83
C GLY A 613 13.39 13.24 8.11
N ASP A 614 13.94 12.62 7.07
CA ASP A 614 15.07 13.15 6.30
C ASP A 614 14.74 13.37 4.82
N ARG A 615 13.61 12.82 4.32
CA ARG A 615 13.20 12.98 2.93
C ARG A 615 11.68 13.04 2.80
N LEU A 616 11.17 14.01 2.06
CA LEU A 616 9.75 14.24 1.83
C LEU A 616 9.48 14.26 0.33
N LEU A 617 8.67 13.33 -0.16
CA LEU A 617 8.38 13.15 -1.60
C LEU A 617 6.91 13.46 -1.89
N LEU A 618 6.66 14.24 -2.93
CA LEU A 618 5.33 14.49 -3.48
C LEU A 618 5.18 13.77 -4.82
N TRP A 619 4.18 12.91 -4.90
CA TRP A 619 3.85 12.10 -6.06
C TRP A 619 2.58 12.59 -6.75
N VAL A 620 2.54 12.45 -8.07
CA VAL A 620 1.33 12.58 -8.89
C VAL A 620 0.71 11.21 -9.09
N GLY A 621 -0.51 11.02 -8.62
CA GLY A 621 -1.16 9.71 -8.60
C GLY A 621 -0.54 8.78 -7.56
N ASP A 622 -0.59 7.49 -7.81
CA ASP A 622 -0.03 6.48 -6.92
C ASP A 622 1.50 6.49 -6.94
N PRO A 623 2.16 6.46 -5.78
CA PRO A 623 3.59 6.26 -5.69
C PRO A 623 4.04 4.99 -6.41
N GLY A 624 4.95 5.14 -7.35
CA GLY A 624 5.47 4.05 -8.15
C GLY A 624 6.77 4.45 -8.85
N TYR A 625 7.49 3.48 -9.38
CA TYR A 625 8.77 3.77 -10.03
C TYR A 625 8.60 4.56 -11.34
N GLU A 626 7.46 4.41 -12.03
CA GLU A 626 7.12 5.18 -13.24
C GLU A 626 6.47 6.53 -12.91
N SER A 627 6.03 6.74 -11.66
CA SER A 627 5.25 7.92 -11.27
C SER A 627 6.13 9.16 -11.17
N LYS A 628 5.59 10.29 -11.62
CA LYS A 628 6.26 11.59 -11.45
C LYS A 628 6.28 11.99 -9.98
N LYS A 629 7.42 12.46 -9.52
CA LYS A 629 7.61 12.95 -8.17
C LYS A 629 8.57 14.12 -8.11
N ILE A 630 8.45 14.88 -7.04
CA ILE A 630 9.44 15.87 -6.63
C ILE A 630 9.79 15.67 -5.14
N GLU A 631 10.97 16.12 -4.77
CA GLU A 631 11.38 16.17 -3.37
C GLU A 631 11.04 17.55 -2.80
N ILE A 632 10.36 17.57 -1.66
CA ILE A 632 9.97 18.77 -0.93
C ILE A 632 11.04 19.06 0.12
N GLN A 633 11.43 20.33 0.24
CA GLN A 633 12.40 20.76 1.24
C GLN A 633 11.83 20.64 2.66
N LEU A 634 12.60 20.01 3.55
CA LEU A 634 12.24 19.90 4.95
C LEU A 634 12.59 21.18 5.72
N PRO A 635 11.86 21.55 6.78
CA PRO A 635 10.73 20.82 7.37
C PRO A 635 9.41 20.99 6.64
N GLY A 636 9.34 21.80 5.59
CA GLY A 636 8.13 22.01 4.81
C GLY A 636 8.28 23.11 3.77
N GLN A 637 7.36 23.14 2.82
CA GLN A 637 7.35 24.07 1.70
C GLN A 637 5.92 24.35 1.24
N THR A 638 5.69 25.55 0.72
CA THR A 638 4.53 25.88 -0.06
C THR A 638 4.93 25.96 -1.53
N LEU A 639 4.23 25.29 -2.41
CA LEU A 639 4.54 25.20 -3.84
C LEU A 639 3.28 25.22 -4.70
N SER A 640 3.39 25.68 -5.95
CA SER A 640 2.34 25.56 -6.96
C SER A 640 2.40 24.16 -7.58
N LEU A 641 1.28 23.44 -7.49
CA LEU A 641 1.15 22.12 -8.12
C LEU A 641 1.24 22.21 -9.64
N ARG A 642 0.71 23.30 -10.21
CA ARG A 642 0.75 23.55 -11.66
C ARG A 642 2.15 23.80 -12.19
N ASP A 643 2.95 24.58 -11.45
CA ASP A 643 4.35 24.85 -11.82
C ASP A 643 5.19 23.56 -11.72
N ALA A 644 4.93 22.74 -10.71
CA ALA A 644 5.68 21.51 -10.47
C ALA A 644 5.33 20.38 -11.47
N PHE A 645 4.03 20.22 -11.81
CA PHE A 645 3.54 19.05 -12.55
C PHE A 645 2.71 19.38 -13.80
N GLY A 646 2.47 20.64 -14.10
CA GLY A 646 1.48 21.05 -15.07
C GLY A 646 0.06 20.86 -14.50
N ARG A 647 -0.96 20.91 -15.36
CA ARG A 647 -2.30 20.63 -14.93
C ARG A 647 -2.49 19.14 -14.74
N TYR A 648 -2.72 18.75 -13.51
CA TYR A 648 -3.12 17.40 -13.12
C TYR A 648 -4.28 17.49 -12.11
N GLU A 649 -5.29 16.67 -12.29
CA GLU A 649 -6.44 16.54 -11.41
C GLU A 649 -6.54 15.12 -10.90
N GLY A 650 -6.86 14.96 -9.63
CA GLY A 650 -6.93 13.69 -8.96
C GLY A 650 -6.01 13.62 -7.74
N LYS A 651 -5.44 12.45 -7.54
CA LYS A 651 -4.68 12.13 -6.34
C LYS A 651 -3.25 12.71 -6.38
N PHE A 652 -2.84 13.28 -5.24
CA PHE A 652 -1.45 13.54 -4.89
C PHE A 652 -1.12 12.79 -3.62
N VAL A 653 0.05 12.20 -3.53
CA VAL A 653 0.50 11.47 -2.36
C VAL A 653 1.81 12.09 -1.85
N VAL A 654 1.85 12.40 -0.56
CA VAL A 654 3.06 12.87 0.12
C VAL A 654 3.57 11.75 1.00
N GLN A 655 4.82 11.34 0.81
CA GLN A 655 5.48 10.28 1.58
C GLN A 655 6.68 10.84 2.34
N LEU A 656 6.74 10.56 3.64
CA LEU A 656 7.83 10.96 4.52
C LEU A 656 8.68 9.75 4.86
N PHE A 657 9.99 9.89 4.69
CA PHE A 657 10.95 8.83 4.96
C PHE A 657 11.96 9.25 6.03
N GLU A 658 12.53 8.25 6.69
CA GLU A 658 13.78 8.34 7.44
C GLU A 658 14.70 7.24 6.94
N GLN A 659 15.81 7.62 6.32
CA GLN A 659 16.62 6.73 5.48
C GLN A 659 15.76 6.17 4.32
N GLU A 660 15.54 4.87 4.25
CA GLU A 660 14.68 4.23 3.25
C GLU A 660 13.32 3.76 3.82
N GLU A 661 13.05 3.99 5.11
CA GLU A 661 11.84 3.53 5.79
C GLU A 661 10.73 4.57 5.71
N LEU A 662 9.56 4.20 5.23
CA LEU A 662 8.37 5.04 5.17
C LEU A 662 7.82 5.28 6.59
N LEU A 663 7.77 6.54 7.01
CA LEU A 663 7.27 6.94 8.32
C LEU A 663 5.82 7.36 8.33
N ASP A 664 5.36 7.98 7.23
CA ASP A 664 4.00 8.50 7.11
C ASP A 664 3.65 8.74 5.64
N GLU A 665 2.36 8.65 5.31
CA GLU A 665 1.83 8.92 3.99
C GLU A 665 0.55 9.77 4.10
N LEU A 666 0.53 10.92 3.45
CA LEU A 666 -0.64 11.78 3.35
C LEU A 666 -1.19 11.75 1.92
N VAL A 667 -2.47 11.43 1.80
CA VAL A 667 -3.19 11.44 0.52
C VAL A 667 -4.02 12.70 0.40
N LEU A 668 -3.84 13.41 -0.69
CA LEU A 668 -4.54 14.65 -1.03
C LEU A 668 -5.27 14.46 -2.37
N GLU A 669 -6.48 14.95 -2.48
CA GLU A 669 -7.25 14.86 -3.71
C GLU A 669 -7.59 16.26 -4.23
N VAL A 670 -7.26 16.49 -5.49
CA VAL A 670 -7.72 17.65 -6.25
C VAL A 670 -8.89 17.20 -7.09
N MET A 671 -10.07 17.72 -6.79
CA MET A 671 -11.32 17.32 -7.46
C MET A 671 -11.25 17.60 -8.97
N LEU A 672 -11.82 16.70 -9.75
CA LEU A 672 -11.95 16.85 -11.20
C LEU A 672 -12.72 18.12 -11.56
N ALA A 673 -12.26 18.81 -12.59
CA ALA A 673 -12.86 20.03 -13.12
C ALA A 673 -13.03 21.14 -12.07
N THR A 674 -12.33 21.09 -10.92
CA THR A 674 -12.34 22.18 -9.95
C THR A 674 -11.71 23.43 -10.58
N PRO A 675 -12.42 24.53 -10.67
CA PRO A 675 -11.86 25.77 -11.19
C PRO A 675 -10.67 26.21 -10.33
N ARG A 676 -9.56 26.52 -10.97
CA ARG A 676 -8.37 27.07 -10.30
C ARG A 676 -8.20 28.53 -10.66
N LEU A 677 -7.97 29.35 -9.67
CA LEU A 677 -7.65 30.76 -9.90
C LEU A 677 -6.29 30.87 -10.62
N ILE A 678 -6.30 31.41 -11.85
CA ILE A 678 -5.08 31.51 -12.67
C ILE A 678 -4.45 32.89 -12.66
N SER A 679 -5.15 33.88 -12.15
CA SER A 679 -4.61 35.22 -11.94
C SER A 679 -4.95 35.72 -10.56
N THR A 680 -3.94 36.14 -9.82
CA THR A 680 -4.15 36.77 -8.52
C THR A 680 -4.59 38.22 -8.74
N VAL A 681 -5.73 38.57 -8.13
CA VAL A 681 -6.20 39.96 -8.15
C VAL A 681 -5.16 40.85 -7.46
N GLN A 682 -4.64 41.81 -8.19
CA GLN A 682 -3.60 42.69 -7.66
C GLN A 682 -4.20 43.77 -6.75
N PRO A 683 -3.71 43.93 -5.51
CA PRO A 683 -4.19 44.97 -4.63
C PRO A 683 -3.90 46.36 -5.21
N THR A 684 -4.77 47.31 -4.93
CA THR A 684 -4.55 48.70 -5.27
C THR A 684 -3.65 49.39 -4.21
N ALA A 685 -3.06 50.54 -4.54
CA ALA A 685 -2.51 51.42 -3.52
C ALA A 685 -3.67 51.77 -2.54
N PRO A 686 -3.53 51.50 -1.23
CA PRO A 686 -4.63 51.67 -0.29
C PRO A 686 -4.99 53.13 -0.12
N SER A 687 -6.25 53.39 0.31
CA SER A 687 -6.77 54.74 0.55
C SER A 687 -7.36 54.86 1.94
N SER A 688 -7.02 55.88 2.68
CA SER A 688 -7.60 56.17 4.01
C SER A 688 -8.99 56.86 3.95
N ARG A 689 -9.38 57.37 2.77
CA ARG A 689 -10.67 58.06 2.55
C ARG A 689 -11.35 57.49 1.31
N ALA A 690 -12.70 57.45 1.35
CA ALA A 690 -13.43 57.03 0.19
C ALA A 690 -13.19 57.94 -1.01
N PRO A 691 -12.73 57.41 -2.15
CA PRO A 691 -12.67 58.21 -3.38
C PRO A 691 -14.06 58.73 -3.80
N LYS A 692 -14.07 59.80 -4.59
CA LYS A 692 -15.32 60.35 -5.08
C LYS A 692 -16.12 59.30 -5.87
N GLY A 693 -17.37 59.12 -5.58
CA GLY A 693 -18.27 58.15 -6.22
C GLY A 693 -18.15 56.74 -5.66
N MET A 694 -17.36 56.50 -4.60
CA MET A 694 -17.27 55.22 -3.91
C MET A 694 -17.85 55.28 -2.50
N VAL A 695 -18.33 54.15 -2.03
CA VAL A 695 -18.82 53.94 -0.66
C VAL A 695 -17.95 52.93 0.06
N LYS A 696 -17.80 53.05 1.37
CA LYS A 696 -17.09 52.12 2.21
C LYS A 696 -17.95 50.87 2.50
N ILE A 697 -17.45 49.72 2.11
CA ILE A 697 -17.98 48.44 2.50
C ILE A 697 -17.26 48.04 3.78
N LEU A 698 -17.97 47.98 4.89
CA LEU A 698 -17.41 47.53 6.18
C LEU A 698 -17.29 46.02 6.12
N GLY A 699 -16.06 45.53 6.31
CA GLY A 699 -15.79 44.09 6.38
C GLY A 699 -16.47 43.45 7.60
N GLY A 700 -16.62 42.15 7.55
CA GLY A 700 -17.26 41.37 8.61
C GLY A 700 -17.44 39.90 8.23
N PRO A 701 -18.12 39.13 9.07
CA PRO A 701 -18.43 37.75 8.77
C PRO A 701 -19.51 37.70 7.63
N MET A 702 -19.34 36.66 6.79
CA MET A 702 -20.28 36.44 5.66
C MET A 702 -20.51 34.93 5.57
N VAL A 703 -21.74 34.51 5.45
CA VAL A 703 -22.07 33.18 4.96
C VAL A 703 -22.10 33.23 3.43
N PHE A 704 -21.06 32.70 2.83
CA PHE A 704 -20.99 32.56 1.38
C PHE A 704 -21.75 31.33 0.93
N LYS A 705 -22.79 31.54 0.15
CA LYS A 705 -23.67 30.50 -0.40
C LYS A 705 -23.90 30.78 -1.87
N LEU A 706 -23.70 29.77 -2.71
CA LEU A 706 -24.11 29.78 -4.10
C LEU A 706 -25.47 29.09 -4.25
N ALA A 707 -26.33 29.63 -5.11
CA ALA A 707 -27.55 28.95 -5.50
C ALA A 707 -27.21 27.78 -6.41
N GLU A 708 -27.97 26.69 -6.29
CA GLU A 708 -27.90 25.60 -7.25
C GLU A 708 -28.30 26.12 -8.64
N THR A 709 -27.42 25.93 -9.62
CA THR A 709 -27.71 26.31 -10.99
C THR A 709 -28.63 25.26 -11.61
N GLN A 710 -29.74 25.71 -12.18
CA GLN A 710 -30.65 24.84 -12.94
C GLN A 710 -30.17 24.60 -14.39
N GLU A 711 -28.97 25.02 -14.74
CA GLU A 711 -28.43 24.79 -16.08
C GLU A 711 -27.97 23.35 -16.26
N PRO A 712 -28.40 22.64 -17.28
CA PRO A 712 -28.34 21.19 -17.37
C PRO A 712 -26.95 20.59 -17.49
N ASN A 713 -25.85 21.33 -17.60
CA ASN A 713 -24.58 20.73 -17.95
C ASN A 713 -23.33 21.25 -17.24
N ILE A 714 -23.37 22.23 -16.35
CA ILE A 714 -22.15 22.78 -15.75
C ILE A 714 -22.40 23.21 -14.29
N VAL A 715 -22.43 22.25 -13.38
CA VAL A 715 -22.22 22.52 -11.96
C VAL A 715 -20.72 22.52 -11.71
N LEU A 716 -20.11 23.68 -11.66
CA LEU A 716 -18.73 23.78 -11.27
C LEU A 716 -18.67 23.96 -9.74
N PRO A 717 -17.93 23.10 -9.02
CA PRO A 717 -17.67 23.35 -7.62
C PRO A 717 -16.86 24.65 -7.50
N TYR A 718 -17.15 25.42 -6.45
CA TYR A 718 -16.34 26.60 -6.17
C TYR A 718 -14.93 26.17 -5.77
N PRO A 719 -13.84 26.90 -6.17
CA PRO A 719 -12.49 26.32 -6.20
C PRO A 719 -11.94 25.88 -4.85
N ASP A 720 -12.31 26.55 -3.75
CA ASP A 720 -11.52 26.38 -2.52
C ASP A 720 -12.28 25.79 -1.35
N PHE A 721 -13.60 25.78 -1.42
CA PHE A 721 -14.41 25.37 -0.29
C PHE A 721 -15.80 24.96 -0.73
N LYS A 722 -16.41 24.12 0.06
CA LYS A 722 -17.81 23.76 -0.13
C LYS A 722 -18.72 24.91 0.33
N THR A 723 -19.69 25.27 -0.47
CA THR A 723 -20.73 26.23 -0.06
C THR A 723 -21.91 25.47 0.56
N PRO A 724 -22.57 26.00 1.61
CA PRO A 724 -22.25 27.26 2.28
C PRO A 724 -21.02 27.17 3.18
N CYS A 725 -20.31 28.29 3.33
CA CYS A 725 -19.17 28.41 4.25
C CYS A 725 -19.11 29.80 4.86
N GLU A 726 -18.47 29.93 6.03
CA GLU A 726 -18.27 31.21 6.70
C GLU A 726 -16.95 31.83 6.26
N LEU A 727 -17.02 33.08 5.80
CA LEU A 727 -15.85 33.84 5.37
C LEU A 727 -15.75 35.14 6.19
N LYS A 728 -14.53 35.65 6.33
CA LYS A 728 -14.29 36.96 6.93
C LYS A 728 -13.82 37.95 5.85
N ILE A 729 -14.66 38.90 5.50
CA ILE A 729 -14.40 39.90 4.46
C ILE A 729 -13.64 41.08 5.05
N LYS A 730 -12.62 41.52 4.35
CA LYS A 730 -11.89 42.76 4.68
C LYS A 730 -12.73 43.99 4.22
N SER A 731 -12.52 45.13 4.87
CA SER A 731 -13.17 46.38 4.39
C SER A 731 -12.52 46.85 3.08
N PHE A 732 -13.32 47.40 2.19
CA PHE A 732 -12.90 48.00 0.92
C PHE A 732 -13.81 49.13 0.50
N TYR A 733 -13.42 49.87 -0.51
CA TYR A 733 -14.32 50.86 -1.17
C TYR A 733 -14.86 50.25 -2.45
N MET A 734 -16.14 50.46 -2.76
CA MET A 734 -16.77 50.07 -4.01
C MET A 734 -17.46 51.26 -4.68
N ASP A 735 -17.43 51.35 -6.00
CA ASP A 735 -18.18 52.30 -6.79
C ASP A 735 -19.67 52.19 -6.47
N ILE A 736 -20.31 53.30 -6.18
CA ILE A 736 -21.79 53.32 -5.88
C ILE A 736 -22.55 52.79 -7.10
N TYR A 737 -22.11 53.14 -8.30
CA TYR A 737 -22.72 52.78 -9.57
C TYR A 737 -21.77 52.02 -10.47
N PRO A 738 -22.24 51.24 -11.48
CA PRO A 738 -21.41 50.78 -12.57
C PRO A 738 -20.69 51.94 -13.27
N VAL A 739 -19.52 51.63 -13.89
CA VAL A 739 -18.81 52.64 -14.69
C VAL A 739 -19.67 53.07 -15.86
N THR A 740 -19.88 54.40 -15.98
CA THR A 740 -20.71 54.97 -17.04
C THR A 740 -19.94 55.24 -18.31
N ASN A 741 -20.69 55.41 -19.44
CA ASN A 741 -20.09 55.86 -20.69
C ASN A 741 -19.34 57.19 -20.53
N ARG A 742 -19.80 58.11 -19.68
CA ARG A 742 -19.16 59.37 -19.34
C ARG A 742 -17.80 59.15 -18.74
N HIS A 743 -17.70 58.35 -17.68
CA HIS A 743 -16.42 58.03 -17.00
C HIS A 743 -15.47 57.26 -17.89
N TYR A 744 -16.01 56.34 -18.70
CA TYR A 744 -15.16 55.58 -19.64
C TYR A 744 -14.64 56.48 -20.76
N LYS A 745 -15.40 57.52 -21.20
CA LYS A 745 -14.94 58.55 -22.13
C LYS A 745 -13.76 59.35 -21.59
N GLU A 746 -13.83 59.73 -20.32
CA GLU A 746 -12.67 60.41 -19.66
C GLU A 746 -11.40 59.57 -19.71
N PHE A 747 -11.54 58.24 -19.49
CA PHE A 747 -10.43 57.32 -19.62
C PHE A 747 -9.87 57.27 -21.06
N ILE A 748 -10.75 57.08 -22.04
CA ILE A 748 -10.31 57.02 -23.44
C ILE A 748 -9.62 58.32 -23.87
N ASP A 749 -10.09 59.46 -23.44
CA ASP A 749 -9.52 60.77 -23.78
C ASP A 749 -8.16 61.03 -23.09
N ALA A 750 -8.02 60.55 -21.86
CA ALA A 750 -6.82 60.76 -21.04
C ALA A 750 -5.69 59.80 -21.36
N SER A 751 -6.01 58.55 -21.74
CA SER A 751 -5.05 57.49 -21.94
C SER A 751 -4.76 57.13 -23.40
N ASP A 752 -5.63 57.62 -24.32
CA ASP A 752 -5.62 57.24 -25.74
C ASP A 752 -5.71 55.69 -25.94
N TYR A 753 -6.31 54.98 -25.02
CA TYR A 753 -6.41 53.54 -24.99
C TYR A 753 -7.03 52.99 -26.25
N VAL A 754 -6.38 51.98 -26.84
CA VAL A 754 -6.89 51.17 -27.95
C VAL A 754 -6.57 49.72 -27.63
N PRO A 755 -7.59 48.85 -27.57
CA PRO A 755 -7.34 47.45 -27.33
C PRO A 755 -6.63 46.77 -28.52
N LYS A 756 -5.96 45.65 -28.26
CA LYS A 756 -5.34 44.82 -29.32
C LYS A 756 -6.36 44.25 -30.27
N ASP A 757 -7.50 43.79 -29.74
CA ASP A 757 -8.65 43.33 -30.47
C ASP A 757 -9.74 44.39 -30.41
N THR A 758 -10.12 44.94 -31.54
CA THR A 758 -11.14 46.02 -31.66
C THR A 758 -12.54 45.50 -32.00
N VAL A 759 -12.73 44.19 -32.14
CA VAL A 759 -14.03 43.59 -32.46
C VAL A 759 -15.01 43.90 -31.33
N ASN A 760 -16.17 44.51 -31.71
CA ASN A 760 -17.21 44.95 -30.80
C ASN A 760 -16.78 45.98 -29.72
N PHE A 761 -15.57 46.50 -29.76
CA PHE A 761 -15.14 47.50 -28.80
C PHE A 761 -15.97 48.78 -28.93
N LEU A 762 -16.65 49.14 -27.84
CA LEU A 762 -17.52 50.31 -27.77
C LEU A 762 -18.49 50.40 -28.98
N ALA A 763 -19.07 49.28 -29.39
CA ALA A 763 -19.86 49.16 -30.63
C ALA A 763 -21.02 50.13 -30.75
N LEU A 764 -21.52 50.66 -29.61
CA LEU A 764 -22.57 51.67 -29.57
C LEU A 764 -22.05 53.12 -29.76
N TRP A 765 -20.71 53.33 -29.73
CA TRP A 765 -20.09 54.62 -29.84
C TRP A 765 -19.79 54.96 -31.32
N ARG A 766 -19.79 56.28 -31.64
CA ARG A 766 -19.37 56.78 -32.94
C ARG A 766 -18.20 57.72 -32.78
N ASP A 767 -17.13 57.53 -33.58
CA ASP A 767 -15.96 58.36 -33.52
C ASP A 767 -15.38 58.54 -32.10
N ARG A 768 -15.31 57.45 -31.37
CA ARG A 768 -14.85 57.40 -29.94
C ARG A 768 -15.71 58.25 -29.00
N ARG A 769 -16.97 58.53 -29.34
CA ARG A 769 -17.93 59.30 -28.53
C ARG A 769 -19.20 58.48 -28.27
N PRO A 770 -19.63 58.38 -27.03
CA PRO A 770 -20.90 57.77 -26.74
C PRO A 770 -22.06 58.65 -27.22
N PRO A 771 -23.22 58.09 -27.58
CA PRO A 771 -24.45 58.87 -27.80
C PRO A 771 -24.78 59.68 -26.55
N GLU A 772 -25.23 60.92 -26.71
CA GLU A 772 -25.49 61.86 -25.60
C GLU A 772 -26.48 61.33 -24.57
N HIS A 773 -27.52 60.64 -25.04
CA HIS A 773 -28.53 59.99 -24.18
C HIS A 773 -28.06 58.80 -23.41
N LEU A 774 -26.86 58.24 -23.73
CA LEU A 774 -26.21 57.11 -23.05
C LEU A 774 -25.07 57.53 -22.12
N LEU A 775 -24.79 58.79 -21.94
CA LEU A 775 -23.65 59.27 -21.14
C LEU A 775 -23.68 58.74 -19.70
N ASP A 776 -24.82 58.71 -19.07
CA ASP A 776 -25.03 58.26 -17.67
C ASP A 776 -25.47 56.78 -17.57
N HIS A 777 -25.51 56.08 -18.69
CA HIS A 777 -25.73 54.60 -18.70
C HIS A 777 -24.43 53.83 -18.47
N PRO A 778 -24.50 52.58 -18.01
CA PRO A 778 -23.29 51.74 -17.89
C PRO A 778 -22.59 51.64 -19.23
N VAL A 779 -21.24 51.69 -19.21
CA VAL A 779 -20.48 51.34 -20.38
C VAL A 779 -20.58 49.83 -20.63
N VAL A 780 -20.82 49.47 -21.88
CA VAL A 780 -20.98 48.10 -22.38
C VAL A 780 -20.11 47.92 -23.63
N ASN A 781 -20.09 46.70 -24.17
CA ASN A 781 -19.18 46.35 -25.27
C ASN A 781 -17.69 46.60 -24.92
N VAL A 782 -17.31 46.23 -23.70
CA VAL A 782 -15.95 46.21 -23.17
C VAL A 782 -15.59 44.80 -22.72
N SER A 783 -14.36 44.37 -22.97
CA SER A 783 -13.84 43.09 -22.49
C SER A 783 -13.33 43.17 -21.05
N LEU A 784 -12.92 42.04 -20.48
CA LEU A 784 -12.28 42.01 -19.16
C LEU A 784 -10.98 42.85 -19.15
N GLU A 785 -10.16 42.77 -20.22
CA GLU A 785 -8.94 43.58 -20.37
C GLU A 785 -9.27 45.07 -20.47
N ASP A 786 -10.33 45.45 -21.20
CA ASP A 786 -10.75 46.85 -21.31
C ASP A 786 -11.20 47.41 -19.95
N ALA A 787 -11.94 46.59 -19.18
CA ALA A 787 -12.38 46.93 -17.82
C ALA A 787 -11.21 47.09 -16.87
N ARG A 788 -10.25 46.18 -16.93
CA ARG A 788 -9.02 46.24 -16.15
C ARG A 788 -8.16 47.43 -16.49
N ALA A 789 -8.04 47.77 -17.79
CA ALA A 789 -7.32 48.95 -18.26
C ALA A 789 -7.91 50.22 -17.65
N TYR A 790 -9.22 50.40 -17.70
CA TYR A 790 -9.90 51.50 -17.04
C TYR A 790 -9.64 51.51 -15.53
N ALA A 791 -9.84 50.34 -14.86
CA ALA A 791 -9.70 50.26 -13.41
C ALA A 791 -8.28 50.65 -12.98
N HIS A 792 -7.27 50.15 -13.70
CA HIS A 792 -5.85 50.49 -13.45
C HIS A 792 -5.60 52.01 -13.65
N TRP A 793 -6.07 52.60 -14.75
CA TRP A 793 -5.99 54.05 -15.00
C TRP A 793 -6.60 54.86 -13.86
N ALA A 794 -7.77 54.42 -13.35
CA ALA A 794 -8.46 55.07 -12.22
C ALA A 794 -7.79 54.79 -10.86
N GLY A 795 -6.71 54.04 -10.79
CA GLY A 795 -6.06 53.58 -9.55
C GLY A 795 -6.96 52.65 -8.72
N LYS A 796 -7.79 51.88 -9.38
CA LYS A 796 -8.79 50.94 -8.85
C LYS A 796 -8.52 49.54 -9.39
N ARG A 797 -9.33 48.55 -9.01
CA ARG A 797 -9.39 47.21 -9.58
C ARG A 797 -10.84 46.78 -9.73
N LEU A 798 -11.12 45.69 -10.42
CA LEU A 798 -12.43 45.07 -10.40
C LEU A 798 -12.63 44.37 -9.04
N PRO A 799 -13.91 44.15 -8.63
CA PRO A 799 -14.17 43.37 -7.42
C PRO A 799 -13.88 41.89 -7.67
N THR A 800 -13.51 41.18 -6.61
CA THR A 800 -13.60 39.72 -6.59
C THR A 800 -15.06 39.28 -6.53
N ASP A 801 -15.27 38.02 -6.91
CA ASP A 801 -16.61 37.42 -6.86
C ASP A 801 -17.23 37.48 -5.46
N ILE A 802 -16.45 37.23 -4.45
CA ILE A 802 -16.83 37.27 -3.03
C ILE A 802 -17.12 38.70 -2.56
N GLU A 803 -16.26 39.67 -2.93
CA GLU A 803 -16.44 41.09 -2.56
C GLU A 803 -17.75 41.64 -3.14
N TRP A 804 -18.05 41.30 -4.40
CA TRP A 804 -19.26 41.74 -5.05
C TRP A 804 -20.50 41.17 -4.33
N GLN A 805 -20.48 39.83 -4.05
CA GLN A 805 -21.61 39.20 -3.37
C GLN A 805 -21.81 39.80 -1.97
N TYR A 806 -20.76 40.02 -1.20
CA TYR A 806 -20.86 40.64 0.13
C TYR A 806 -21.41 42.04 0.07
N ALA A 807 -20.96 42.88 -0.87
CA ALA A 807 -21.48 44.23 -1.07
C ALA A 807 -22.96 44.24 -1.45
N ALA A 808 -23.44 43.23 -2.15
CA ALA A 808 -24.81 43.09 -2.58
C ALA A 808 -25.74 42.53 -1.51
N GLN A 809 -25.33 41.43 -0.83
CA GLN A 809 -26.18 40.73 0.15
C GLN A 809 -26.12 41.34 1.56
N GLY A 810 -25.09 42.09 1.89
CA GLY A 810 -24.85 42.54 3.26
C GLY A 810 -24.44 41.40 4.21
N ALA A 811 -24.45 41.69 5.50
CA ALA A 811 -24.10 40.71 6.54
C ALA A 811 -25.27 39.75 6.84
N ASP A 812 -26.47 40.06 6.48
CA ASP A 812 -27.69 39.29 6.74
C ASP A 812 -28.00 38.22 5.66
N GLY A 813 -27.23 38.17 4.57
CA GLY A 813 -27.31 37.13 3.55
C GLY A 813 -28.60 37.18 2.68
N ARG A 814 -29.18 38.37 2.48
CA ARG A 814 -30.37 38.56 1.66
C ARG A 814 -30.19 38.16 0.20
N SER A 815 -31.28 37.79 -0.47
CA SER A 815 -31.27 37.30 -1.86
C SER A 815 -31.12 38.41 -2.91
N TYR A 816 -31.56 39.63 -2.60
CA TYR A 816 -31.43 40.83 -3.43
C TYR A 816 -30.93 42.01 -2.58
N PRO A 817 -30.31 43.02 -3.18
CA PRO A 817 -29.80 44.15 -2.41
C PRO A 817 -30.83 44.80 -1.48
N TRP A 818 -32.10 44.76 -1.84
CA TRP A 818 -33.21 45.35 -1.11
C TRP A 818 -33.97 44.37 -0.18
N GLY A 819 -33.67 43.09 -0.17
CA GLY A 819 -34.38 42.10 0.66
C GLY A 819 -34.35 40.69 0.04
N ASN A 820 -35.31 39.84 0.43
CA ASN A 820 -35.35 38.44 -0.01
C ASN A 820 -36.32 38.18 -1.19
N GLU A 821 -37.14 39.14 -1.53
CA GLU A 821 -38.10 38.99 -2.61
C GLU A 821 -37.70 39.86 -3.81
N MET A 822 -37.94 39.33 -5.01
CA MET A 822 -37.74 40.05 -6.25
C MET A 822 -38.76 41.18 -6.37
N ASP A 823 -38.30 42.41 -6.66
CA ASP A 823 -39.10 43.60 -6.90
C ASP A 823 -38.62 44.28 -8.18
N SER A 824 -39.37 44.14 -9.26
CA SER A 824 -39.04 44.70 -10.58
C SER A 824 -39.07 46.22 -10.65
N THR A 825 -39.63 46.91 -9.64
CA THR A 825 -39.64 48.38 -9.56
C THR A 825 -38.28 48.93 -9.03
N ARG A 826 -37.38 48.06 -8.58
CA ARG A 826 -36.10 48.41 -7.94
C ARG A 826 -34.88 48.14 -8.83
N CYS A 827 -35.07 47.67 -10.04
CA CYS A 827 -34.02 47.42 -10.98
C CYS A 827 -34.46 47.49 -12.43
N ASN A 828 -33.52 47.66 -13.35
CA ASN A 828 -33.82 47.61 -14.78
C ASN A 828 -34.01 46.14 -15.22
N PHE A 829 -35.23 45.80 -15.54
CA PHE A 829 -35.65 44.47 -15.94
C PHE A 829 -36.58 44.49 -17.16
N LYS A 830 -36.28 43.67 -18.19
CA LYS A 830 -37.11 43.56 -19.43
C LYS A 830 -37.40 44.89 -20.16
N SER A 831 -36.52 45.88 -20.00
CA SER A 831 -36.75 47.21 -20.63
C SER A 831 -36.30 47.28 -22.09
N GLY A 832 -35.53 46.30 -22.57
CA GLY A 832 -34.99 46.29 -23.92
C GLY A 832 -33.71 47.11 -24.14
N SER A 833 -33.25 47.87 -23.13
CA SER A 833 -32.06 48.71 -23.19
C SER A 833 -31.52 48.99 -21.79
N THR A 834 -30.28 49.48 -21.71
CA THR A 834 -29.72 50.01 -20.43
C THR A 834 -30.49 51.27 -20.01
N THR A 835 -30.46 51.54 -18.71
CA THR A 835 -30.96 52.80 -18.09
C THR A 835 -29.83 53.57 -17.45
N PRO A 836 -29.98 54.87 -17.16
CA PRO A 836 -29.03 55.59 -16.29
C PRO A 836 -28.80 54.85 -14.99
N VAL A 837 -27.53 54.85 -14.50
CA VAL A 837 -27.14 54.05 -13.34
C VAL A 837 -27.79 54.44 -12.02
N ASP A 838 -28.36 55.62 -11.95
CA ASP A 838 -29.10 56.18 -10.81
C ASP A 838 -30.62 56.07 -10.92
N ALA A 839 -31.13 55.41 -11.96
CA ALA A 839 -32.58 55.31 -12.22
C ALA A 839 -33.36 54.57 -11.10
N PHE A 840 -32.71 53.70 -10.37
CA PHE A 840 -33.33 52.84 -9.34
C PHE A 840 -32.67 53.01 -7.95
N PRO A 841 -32.76 54.17 -7.30
CA PRO A 841 -32.10 54.38 -6.00
C PRO A 841 -32.66 53.48 -4.88
N SER A 842 -33.90 53.04 -4.99
CA SER A 842 -34.53 52.08 -4.06
C SER A 842 -34.00 50.67 -4.17
N GLY A 843 -33.19 50.36 -5.18
CA GLY A 843 -32.49 49.11 -5.40
C GLY A 843 -31.14 49.01 -4.70
N ALA A 844 -30.76 49.99 -3.88
CA ALA A 844 -29.48 50.03 -3.18
C ALA A 844 -29.30 48.89 -2.16
N SER A 845 -28.07 48.38 -2.03
CA SER A 845 -27.70 47.44 -1.00
C SER A 845 -27.60 48.09 0.40
N PRO A 846 -27.47 47.32 1.49
CA PRO A 846 -27.28 47.86 2.84
C PRO A 846 -26.14 48.85 2.97
N PHE A 847 -25.14 48.75 2.10
CA PHE A 847 -24.00 49.64 2.06
C PHE A 847 -24.21 50.86 1.15
N GLY A 848 -25.37 51.00 0.51
CA GLY A 848 -25.67 52.09 -0.40
C GLY A 848 -25.10 51.93 -1.81
N VAL A 849 -24.76 50.73 -2.21
CA VAL A 849 -24.34 50.42 -3.59
C VAL A 849 -25.58 50.19 -4.43
N CYS A 850 -25.73 50.93 -5.52
CA CYS A 850 -26.86 50.90 -6.42
C CYS A 850 -26.57 50.09 -7.68
N ASP A 851 -27.62 49.72 -8.38
CA ASP A 851 -27.55 49.05 -9.69
C ASP A 851 -26.68 47.77 -9.70
N LEU A 852 -26.77 47.00 -8.59
CA LEU A 852 -26.07 45.69 -8.45
C LEU A 852 -26.82 44.57 -9.17
N VAL A 853 -28.12 44.67 -9.28
CA VAL A 853 -28.98 43.64 -9.90
C VAL A 853 -29.78 44.23 -11.05
N GLY A 854 -29.79 43.56 -12.18
CA GLY A 854 -30.40 44.08 -13.42
C GLY A 854 -29.46 45.03 -14.17
N ASN A 855 -29.99 45.75 -15.15
CA ASN A 855 -29.33 46.71 -16.04
C ASN A 855 -28.21 46.04 -16.87
N VAL A 856 -27.04 45.75 -16.29
CA VAL A 856 -25.93 45.05 -16.96
C VAL A 856 -25.32 44.00 -16.06
N TRP A 857 -24.94 42.89 -16.63
CA TRP A 857 -24.03 41.94 -15.99
C TRP A 857 -22.74 42.64 -15.60
N GLN A 858 -22.22 42.31 -14.44
CA GLN A 858 -20.99 42.91 -13.92
C GLN A 858 -19.89 41.88 -13.90
N MET A 859 -18.72 42.24 -14.49
CA MET A 859 -17.52 41.39 -14.54
C MET A 859 -16.76 41.44 -13.22
N MET A 860 -16.29 40.26 -12.76
CA MET A 860 -15.39 40.09 -11.63
C MET A 860 -13.94 39.99 -12.11
N ASP A 861 -12.95 40.26 -11.22
CA ASP A 861 -11.54 40.24 -11.56
C ASP A 861 -10.94 38.81 -11.53
N ASP A 862 -11.60 37.91 -10.82
CA ASP A 862 -11.19 36.52 -10.67
C ASP A 862 -11.30 35.78 -12.00
N VAL A 863 -10.18 35.20 -12.45
CA VAL A 863 -10.13 34.39 -13.67
C VAL A 863 -9.78 32.96 -13.29
N TYR A 864 -10.61 32.07 -13.70
CA TYR A 864 -10.53 30.65 -13.37
C TYR A 864 -10.26 29.79 -14.60
N ASP A 865 -9.63 28.65 -14.37
CA ASP A 865 -9.43 27.59 -15.34
C ASP A 865 -9.90 26.27 -14.74
N ASN A 866 -10.83 25.58 -15.40
CA ASN A 866 -11.34 24.27 -14.96
C ASN A 866 -10.73 23.08 -15.71
N GLY A 867 -9.70 23.35 -16.53
CA GLY A 867 -9.02 22.33 -17.36
C GLY A 867 -9.48 22.30 -18.79
N THR A 868 -10.66 22.82 -19.04
CA THR A 868 -11.26 22.90 -20.39
C THR A 868 -11.51 24.34 -20.78
N TYR A 869 -12.00 25.16 -19.86
CA TYR A 869 -12.42 26.53 -20.10
C TYR A 869 -11.71 27.49 -19.15
N THR A 870 -11.38 28.67 -19.68
CA THR A 870 -10.96 29.84 -18.91
C THR A 870 -12.14 30.81 -18.83
N PHE A 871 -12.45 31.30 -17.66
CA PHE A 871 -13.63 32.15 -17.47
C PHE A 871 -13.49 33.12 -16.30
N ALA A 872 -14.21 34.22 -16.35
CA ALA A 872 -14.47 35.10 -15.23
C ALA A 872 -15.94 34.98 -14.79
N MET A 873 -16.25 35.48 -13.58
CA MET A 873 -17.64 35.45 -13.10
C MET A 873 -18.39 36.72 -13.51
N LEU A 874 -19.65 36.54 -13.87
CA LEU A 874 -20.66 37.60 -14.07
C LEU A 874 -21.69 37.55 -12.94
N ARG A 875 -22.05 38.69 -12.44
CA ARG A 875 -23.04 38.86 -11.38
C ARG A 875 -24.16 39.81 -11.73
N GLY A 876 -25.29 39.64 -11.07
CA GLY A 876 -26.41 40.61 -11.01
C GLY A 876 -27.47 40.48 -12.12
N GLY A 877 -27.11 39.94 -13.28
CA GLY A 877 -28.01 39.89 -14.42
C GLY A 877 -28.06 41.21 -15.21
N SER A 878 -28.89 41.27 -16.25
CA SER A 878 -29.00 42.42 -17.14
C SER A 878 -30.47 42.74 -17.48
N TYR A 879 -30.69 43.80 -18.23
CA TYR A 879 -32.00 44.21 -18.75
C TYR A 879 -32.56 43.22 -19.78
N TYR A 880 -31.70 42.45 -20.45
CA TYR A 880 -32.07 41.62 -21.58
C TYR A 880 -32.74 40.31 -21.09
N PHE A 881 -33.91 40.05 -21.61
CA PHE A 881 -34.68 38.84 -21.30
C PHE A 881 -35.09 38.17 -22.61
N PRO A 882 -34.36 37.10 -23.05
CA PRO A 882 -34.70 36.39 -24.27
C PRO A 882 -35.99 35.57 -24.10
N ASP A 883 -36.77 35.52 -25.16
CA ASP A 883 -37.95 34.65 -25.26
C ASP A 883 -37.72 33.58 -26.36
N GLY A 884 -38.37 32.45 -26.23
CA GLY A 884 -38.53 31.48 -27.34
C GLY A 884 -37.70 30.24 -27.29
N SER A 885 -36.76 30.08 -26.37
CA SER A 885 -35.97 28.84 -26.20
C SER A 885 -35.57 28.59 -24.74
N MET A 886 -35.75 27.36 -24.31
CA MET A 886 -35.20 26.90 -23.02
C MET A 886 -33.68 26.94 -22.94
N TRP A 887 -33.01 27.09 -24.09
CA TRP A 887 -31.53 27.15 -24.15
C TRP A 887 -30.97 28.56 -24.02
N TYR A 888 -31.83 29.57 -24.00
CA TYR A 888 -31.39 30.94 -23.81
C TYR A 888 -31.04 31.20 -22.34
N ILE A 889 -29.96 31.94 -22.11
CA ILE A 889 -29.61 32.43 -20.80
C ILE A 889 -30.58 33.53 -20.45
N THR A 890 -31.28 33.38 -19.35
CA THR A 890 -32.13 34.43 -18.81
C THR A 890 -31.30 35.59 -18.29
N GLY A 891 -31.51 36.80 -18.76
CA GLY A 891 -30.73 37.97 -18.33
C GLY A 891 -30.88 38.36 -16.87
N GLY A 892 -31.94 37.95 -16.24
CA GLY A 892 -32.19 38.28 -14.83
C GLY A 892 -33.34 39.24 -14.64
N PRO A 893 -33.50 39.91 -13.47
CA PRO A 893 -32.53 40.07 -12.38
C PRO A 893 -32.25 38.74 -11.66
N TRP A 894 -31.00 38.56 -11.27
CA TRP A 894 -30.60 37.34 -10.60
C TRP A 894 -30.39 37.59 -9.10
N PRO A 895 -30.75 36.64 -8.21
CA PRO A 895 -30.37 36.69 -6.82
C PRO A 895 -28.84 36.83 -6.67
N VAL A 896 -28.41 37.54 -5.64
CA VAL A 896 -27.00 37.92 -5.45
C VAL A 896 -26.09 36.70 -5.25
N ASN A 897 -26.61 35.54 -4.87
CA ASN A 897 -25.91 34.28 -4.73
C ASN A 897 -25.88 33.45 -6.01
N GLN A 898 -26.45 33.93 -7.11
CA GLN A 898 -26.34 33.35 -8.43
C GLN A 898 -25.21 34.01 -9.22
N GLN A 899 -24.52 33.22 -10.01
CA GLN A 899 -23.43 33.68 -10.86
C GLN A 899 -23.54 33.07 -12.25
N LYS A 900 -22.92 33.71 -13.22
CA LYS A 900 -22.76 33.22 -14.58
C LYS A 900 -21.31 33.25 -14.98
N MET A 901 -20.85 32.25 -15.72
CA MET A 901 -19.49 32.23 -16.25
C MET A 901 -19.44 33.05 -17.55
N LEU A 902 -18.49 33.98 -17.61
CA LEU A 902 -18.06 34.60 -18.86
C LEU A 902 -16.90 33.75 -19.40
N LEU A 903 -17.17 32.97 -20.43
CA LEU A 903 -16.16 32.20 -21.09
C LEU A 903 -15.18 33.10 -21.88
N LEU A 904 -13.94 33.11 -21.49
CA LEU A 904 -12.91 33.99 -22.08
C LEU A 904 -12.30 33.28 -23.31
N VAL A 905 -12.92 33.51 -24.47
CA VAL A 905 -12.47 32.96 -25.76
C VAL A 905 -11.61 33.97 -26.53
N SER A 906 -12.14 35.19 -26.67
CA SER A 906 -11.40 36.30 -27.22
C SER A 906 -12.01 37.60 -26.70
N PRO A 907 -11.22 38.72 -26.67
CA PRO A 907 -11.72 40.00 -26.21
C PRO A 907 -13.00 40.49 -26.97
N GLY A 908 -13.07 40.24 -28.27
CA GLY A 908 -14.24 40.59 -29.07
C GLY A 908 -15.48 39.75 -28.72
N PHE A 909 -15.31 38.53 -28.28
CA PHE A 909 -16.38 37.62 -27.87
C PHE A 909 -16.91 38.00 -26.48
N ASP A 910 -16.04 38.48 -25.60
CA ASP A 910 -16.40 38.94 -24.25
C ASP A 910 -17.27 40.21 -24.29
N ARG A 911 -17.14 41.05 -25.33
CA ARG A 911 -17.80 42.30 -25.46
C ARG A 911 -19.28 42.12 -25.87
N SER A 912 -20.17 42.45 -24.95
CA SER A 912 -21.59 42.31 -25.10
C SER A 912 -22.31 43.63 -24.72
N ALA A 913 -23.46 43.90 -25.36
CA ALA A 913 -24.31 45.05 -25.05
C ALA A 913 -24.98 44.98 -23.66
N THR A 914 -24.83 43.83 -22.99
CA THR A 914 -25.42 43.56 -21.68
C THR A 914 -24.42 43.38 -20.57
N VAL A 915 -23.13 43.49 -20.85
CA VAL A 915 -22.04 43.28 -19.89
C VAL A 915 -21.28 44.59 -19.67
N GLY A 916 -21.16 44.99 -18.42
CA GLY A 916 -20.38 46.11 -17.95
C GLY A 916 -19.59 45.76 -16.70
N PHE A 917 -19.17 46.74 -15.93
CA PHE A 917 -18.35 46.52 -14.73
C PHE A 917 -18.42 47.68 -13.74
N ARG A 918 -17.97 47.43 -12.52
CA ARG A 918 -17.67 48.46 -11.51
C ARG A 918 -16.33 48.23 -10.88
N CYS A 919 -15.82 49.21 -10.15
CA CYS A 919 -14.50 49.09 -9.54
C CYS A 919 -14.58 49.10 -8.00
N VAL A 920 -13.51 48.58 -7.41
CA VAL A 920 -13.21 48.63 -5.98
C VAL A 920 -11.82 49.22 -5.72
N LYS A 921 -11.59 49.63 -4.48
CA LYS A 921 -10.30 50.13 -4.02
C LYS A 921 -10.03 49.65 -2.61
N ASP A 922 -8.79 49.25 -2.37
CA ASP A 922 -8.39 48.70 -1.07
C ASP A 922 -8.30 49.84 -0.02
N ILE A 923 -8.52 49.50 1.25
CA ILE A 923 -8.44 50.40 2.40
C ILE A 923 -7.10 50.15 3.13
N ASP A 924 -6.52 51.24 3.72
CA ASP A 924 -5.33 51.16 4.58
C ASP A 924 -5.52 50.18 5.74
#